data_ff8fb51fbf6b1d1d2456c211cf8a0347
#
_entry.id   ff8fb51fbf6b1d1d2456c211cf8a0347
#
_cell.length_a   1.000
_cell.length_b   1.000
_cell.length_c   1.000
_cell.angle_alpha   90.00
_cell.angle_beta   90.00
_cell.angle_gamma   90.00
#
_symmetry.space_group_name_H-M   'P 1'
#
loop_
_entity.id
_entity.type
_entity.pdbx_description
1 polymer ?
#
loop_
_entity_poly.entity_id
_entity_poly.type
_entity_poly.pdbx_seq_one_letter_code
_entity_poly.pdbx_strand_id
1 'polypeptide(L)'
;MNKWISQNRIFAKSAIYLALYSCWIGTAYAATEATTEQTNALPMIVVTAENNSENNYTKKNASTSTKLDLSIKETPQSVSVITRKQIEDMGATNLGDALLNTTGILLTGDNTERTNFSIRGFNVGDGWNSNILQYDGVAVNASNVTSSKPDMATIESIEVLRGAAGLMQGSGEPSGAINLIRKKPTEVFQASGAVSYGSWNTVRGEMDMSGPLNQSGSVRGRLVVAGQDGDSFMKSVTRDSNVLYGIVSSDLTENTLLNIGYSRQGEHAVPVNTIPNYFNGTKIGIDNSNCGCDYRDFWDKTNTQAFLDISHKFNNGWEVKASYMKANYAMDMAFTSLSVAPKTTSADNALATVYKYGYNYEQKLDIYDFFAKGTYQLFGREHDLVFGANHSKSNITGAWTSWDQVLEDYSLVGGGETPTRDYLYVNIKNYSPYQLPYIAPRYQNTSADQVRQTGYYLTTRLNIIDPFKVIAGVRQSNYESVNEYKKSNILTPYFGLTYAINDALTAYASYTDTFVVQNVKDRNETLLDPVQGNVYEIGLKAGLWDDRLIASVAGFKTNQINRSIRDESTKGQCPFNGGEAYCNVASGEVISKGIETEIRGEIIPNLNLSFGYTYNTTEYANDPTNQGLVFNEDTPEHIARLFATYKFANNLILGGGANYQSTWKVGRYSEHPYSQPGYTIANLVASYPLSDKVNIALNINNIFDKEYYSQIYSDGTIRFGNPRNATLTLRAKF
;
A
#
# COMPACT_ATOMS: atom_id res chain seq x y z
N MET A 1 -19.37 5.63 -21.58
CA MET A 1 -18.44 4.50 -21.58
C MET A 1 -17.44 4.53 -22.74
N ASN A 2 -17.84 4.36 -24.00
CA ASN A 2 -16.88 4.36 -25.15
C ASN A 2 -15.99 5.62 -25.28
N LYS A 3 -16.44 6.79 -24.91
CA LYS A 3 -15.65 8.03 -24.96
C LYS A 3 -14.53 8.09 -23.91
N TRP A 4 -14.75 7.54 -22.73
CA TRP A 4 -13.77 7.55 -21.64
C TRP A 4 -12.66 6.49 -21.86
N ILE A 5 -13.05 5.27 -22.31
CA ILE A 5 -12.11 4.20 -22.68
C ILE A 5 -11.20 4.67 -23.83
N SER A 6 -11.76 5.36 -24.85
CA SER A 6 -10.97 5.89 -25.96
C SER A 6 -9.99 7.00 -25.51
N GLN A 7 -10.38 7.84 -24.56
CA GLN A 7 -9.50 8.91 -24.06
C GLN A 7 -8.34 8.38 -23.22
N ASN A 8 -8.54 7.40 -22.35
CA ASN A 8 -7.47 6.82 -21.54
C ASN A 8 -6.48 6.00 -22.37
N ARG A 9 -6.97 5.20 -23.30
CA ARG A 9 -6.09 4.47 -24.27
C ARG A 9 -5.31 5.41 -25.17
N ILE A 10 -5.89 6.52 -25.60
CA ILE A 10 -5.19 7.54 -26.40
C ILE A 10 -4.11 8.19 -25.53
N PHE A 11 -4.39 8.50 -24.24
CA PHE A 11 -3.43 9.14 -23.35
C PHE A 11 -2.26 8.20 -22.99
N ALA A 12 -2.53 6.92 -22.70
CA ALA A 12 -1.50 5.91 -22.44
C ALA A 12 -0.60 5.70 -23.68
N LYS A 13 -1.19 5.58 -24.87
CA LYS A 13 -0.43 5.50 -26.13
C LYS A 13 0.37 6.76 -26.39
N SER A 14 -0.19 7.95 -26.13
CA SER A 14 0.52 9.22 -26.28
C SER A 14 1.70 9.36 -25.30
N ALA A 15 1.59 8.89 -24.07
CA ALA A 15 2.69 8.85 -23.10
C ALA A 15 3.81 7.90 -23.56
N ILE A 16 3.46 6.75 -24.12
CA ILE A 16 4.41 5.79 -24.71
C ILE A 16 5.11 6.42 -25.92
N TYR A 17 4.38 7.09 -26.81
CA TYR A 17 4.96 7.79 -27.97
C TYR A 17 5.86 8.95 -27.54
N LEU A 18 5.51 9.73 -26.52
CA LEU A 18 6.34 10.80 -25.96
C LEU A 18 7.63 10.24 -25.35
N ALA A 19 7.58 9.13 -24.62
CA ALA A 19 8.76 8.47 -24.08
C ALA A 19 9.67 7.91 -25.18
N LEU A 20 9.11 7.32 -26.24
CA LEU A 20 9.85 6.87 -27.42
C LEU A 20 10.49 8.04 -28.16
N TYR A 21 9.79 9.18 -28.28
CA TYR A 21 10.29 10.37 -28.95
C TYR A 21 11.41 11.05 -28.15
N SER A 22 11.32 11.08 -26.81
CA SER A 22 12.40 11.60 -25.95
C SER A 22 13.67 10.74 -26.02
N CYS A 23 13.56 9.43 -26.13
CA CYS A 23 14.70 8.55 -26.39
C CYS A 23 15.37 8.81 -27.75
N TRP A 24 14.61 9.28 -28.74
CA TRP A 24 15.10 9.55 -30.12
C TRP A 24 15.76 10.93 -30.25
N ILE A 25 15.23 11.97 -29.58
CA ILE A 25 15.77 13.34 -29.61
C ILE A 25 17.10 13.45 -28.83
N GLY A 26 17.32 12.63 -27.82
CA GLY A 26 18.57 12.63 -27.04
C GLY A 26 19.82 12.31 -27.82
N THR A 27 19.69 11.76 -29.05
CA THR A 27 20.83 11.55 -29.97
C THR A 27 21.17 12.76 -30.85
N ALA A 28 20.31 13.78 -30.91
CA ALA A 28 20.44 14.90 -31.84
C ALA A 28 20.93 16.22 -31.19
N TYR A 29 20.96 16.35 -29.87
CA TYR A 29 21.29 17.61 -29.18
C TYR A 29 22.51 17.53 -28.26
N ALA A 30 23.57 16.83 -28.64
CA ALA A 30 24.84 16.79 -27.91
C ALA A 30 25.91 17.65 -28.59
N ALA A 31 25.69 18.96 -28.70
CA ALA A 31 26.73 19.91 -29.03
C ALA A 31 26.31 21.36 -28.75
N THR A 32 26.49 21.80 -27.50
CA THR A 32 26.85 23.21 -27.21
C THR A 32 27.45 23.26 -25.80
N GLU A 33 28.75 23.44 -25.71
CA GLU A 33 29.48 23.73 -24.48
C GLU A 33 29.07 25.10 -23.96
N ALA A 34 28.55 25.15 -22.70
CA ALA A 34 28.34 26.39 -21.97
C ALA A 34 29.55 26.66 -21.07
N THR A 35 30.24 27.73 -21.31
CA THR A 35 31.29 28.31 -20.46
C THR A 35 30.73 28.73 -19.12
N THR A 36 31.30 28.20 -18.05
CA THR A 36 31.00 28.51 -16.65
C THR A 36 31.61 29.83 -16.23
N GLU A 37 30.79 30.86 -15.97
CA GLU A 37 31.15 31.99 -15.12
C GLU A 37 30.81 31.63 -13.65
N GLN A 38 31.80 31.68 -12.77
CA GLN A 38 31.62 31.55 -11.32
C GLN A 38 30.96 32.82 -10.78
N THR A 39 29.70 32.70 -10.35
CA THR A 39 29.07 33.70 -9.50
C THR A 39 29.02 33.18 -8.06
N ASN A 40 29.49 33.97 -7.10
CA ASN A 40 29.43 33.71 -5.65
C ASN A 40 27.95 33.60 -5.22
N ALA A 41 27.47 32.37 -5.01
CA ALA A 41 26.17 32.10 -4.43
C ALA A 41 26.26 32.09 -2.91
N LEU A 42 25.34 32.79 -2.24
CA LEU A 42 25.10 32.75 -0.81
C LEU A 42 24.71 31.32 -0.35
N PRO A 43 24.90 30.93 0.92
CA PRO A 43 24.60 29.60 1.40
C PRO A 43 23.08 29.34 1.33
N MET A 44 22.70 28.55 0.35
CA MET A 44 21.33 28.09 0.13
C MET A 44 20.96 27.04 1.18
N ILE A 45 19.74 27.07 1.70
CA ILE A 45 19.21 25.94 2.48
C ILE A 45 19.07 24.76 1.54
N VAL A 46 20.09 23.96 1.52
CA VAL A 46 20.09 22.68 0.84
C VAL A 46 19.15 21.76 1.62
N VAL A 47 17.91 21.58 1.16
CA VAL A 47 17.23 20.32 1.38
C VAL A 47 18.00 19.34 0.51
N THR A 48 19.12 18.88 0.99
CA THR A 48 19.87 17.82 0.37
C THR A 48 18.93 16.61 0.27
N ALA A 49 18.41 16.34 -0.91
CA ALA A 49 18.24 14.96 -1.30
C ALA A 49 19.64 14.36 -1.06
N GLU A 50 19.80 13.58 0.01
CA GLU A 50 21.09 13.01 0.37
C GLU A 50 21.61 12.23 -0.82
N ASN A 51 22.65 12.73 -1.48
CA ASN A 51 23.31 12.11 -2.64
C ASN A 51 23.81 10.68 -2.36
N ASN A 52 23.67 10.17 -1.14
CA ASN A 52 24.03 8.81 -0.76
C ASN A 52 22.92 7.77 -1.02
N SER A 53 21.68 8.15 -1.30
CA SER A 53 20.58 7.21 -1.55
C SER A 53 20.50 6.73 -3.00
N GLU A 54 21.11 7.43 -3.96
CA GLU A 54 21.00 7.10 -5.38
C GLU A 54 21.59 5.71 -5.75
N ASN A 55 22.52 5.18 -4.94
CA ASN A 55 23.18 3.90 -5.21
C ASN A 55 23.04 2.85 -4.10
N ASN A 56 22.26 3.09 -3.06
CA ASN A 56 22.19 2.23 -1.88
C ASN A 56 20.72 1.83 -1.55
N TYR A 57 20.55 0.71 -0.84
CA TYR A 57 19.27 0.24 -0.32
C TYR A 57 18.96 0.75 1.09
N THR A 58 19.77 1.65 1.64
CA THR A 58 19.54 2.29 2.93
C THR A 58 19.24 3.78 2.81
N LYS A 59 18.47 4.29 3.76
CA LYS A 59 18.31 5.69 4.09
C LYS A 59 18.56 5.85 5.59
N LYS A 60 19.29 6.90 5.99
CA LYS A 60 19.66 7.07 7.40
C LYS A 60 18.48 7.40 8.28
N ASN A 61 17.57 8.27 7.83
CA ASN A 61 16.50 8.85 8.61
C ASN A 61 15.12 8.44 8.10
N ALA A 62 14.14 8.42 9.02
CA ALA A 62 12.73 8.24 8.73
C ALA A 62 11.88 9.11 9.66
N SER A 63 10.78 9.68 9.15
CA SER A 63 9.90 10.57 9.89
C SER A 63 8.52 10.01 10.20
N THR A 64 8.20 8.82 9.71
CA THR A 64 6.85 8.23 9.75
C THR A 64 6.33 7.98 11.17
N SER A 65 7.22 7.71 12.12
CA SER A 65 6.86 7.36 13.51
C SER A 65 6.42 8.58 14.34
N THR A 66 7.14 9.71 14.27
CA THR A 66 6.99 10.81 15.24
C THR A 66 7.05 12.22 14.65
N LYS A 67 7.14 12.39 13.34
CA LYS A 67 7.47 13.69 12.66
C LYS A 67 8.86 14.27 13.00
N LEU A 68 9.59 13.67 13.97
CA LEU A 68 11.00 13.92 14.15
C LEU A 68 11.78 13.22 13.06
N ASP A 69 12.80 13.87 12.52
CA ASP A 69 13.69 13.28 11.52
C ASP A 69 14.79 12.46 12.23
N LEU A 70 14.38 11.31 12.79
CA LEU A 70 15.24 10.43 13.55
C LEU A 70 15.98 9.47 12.65
N SER A 71 17.22 9.14 13.05
CA SER A 71 17.89 8.00 12.44
C SER A 71 17.09 6.71 12.68
N ILE A 72 17.18 5.73 11.76
CA ILE A 72 16.53 4.44 11.94
C ILE A 72 16.96 3.78 13.25
N LYS A 73 18.23 3.95 13.68
CA LYS A 73 18.74 3.46 14.96
C LYS A 73 18.05 4.08 16.18
N GLU A 74 17.72 5.37 16.10
CA GLU A 74 17.12 6.11 17.21
C GLU A 74 15.59 6.03 17.25
N THR A 75 14.97 5.46 16.22
CA THR A 75 13.51 5.25 16.16
C THR A 75 13.17 3.99 16.93
N PRO A 76 12.42 4.05 18.06
CA PRO A 76 12.11 2.86 18.88
C PRO A 76 10.92 2.06 18.33
N GLN A 77 10.88 1.82 17.03
CA GLN A 77 9.91 0.98 16.31
C GLN A 77 10.60 0.36 15.10
N SER A 78 10.08 -0.75 14.62
CA SER A 78 10.54 -1.37 13.37
C SER A 78 10.14 -0.52 12.17
N VAL A 79 11.13 0.00 11.45
CA VAL A 79 10.95 0.81 10.24
C VAL A 79 11.82 0.26 9.12
N SER A 80 11.23 0.04 7.94
CA SER A 80 11.94 -0.29 6.70
C SER A 80 11.83 0.87 5.72
N VAL A 81 12.91 1.17 5.00
CA VAL A 81 12.88 2.14 3.90
C VAL A 81 13.26 1.46 2.60
N ILE A 82 12.40 1.58 1.58
CA ILE A 82 12.65 1.11 0.22
C ILE A 82 13.06 2.31 -0.61
N THR A 83 14.31 2.33 -1.04
CA THR A 83 14.88 3.46 -1.78
C THR A 83 14.48 3.44 -3.26
N ARG A 84 14.64 4.56 -3.97
CA ARG A 84 14.45 4.65 -5.43
C ARG A 84 15.28 3.61 -6.17
N LYS A 85 16.55 3.44 -5.77
CA LYS A 85 17.46 2.44 -6.35
C LYS A 85 16.88 1.03 -6.25
N GLN A 86 16.36 0.63 -5.09
CA GLN A 86 15.76 -0.68 -4.89
C GLN A 86 14.49 -0.87 -5.74
N ILE A 87 13.62 0.15 -5.81
CA ILE A 87 12.41 0.15 -6.66
C ILE A 87 12.79 -0.08 -8.13
N GLU A 88 13.82 0.61 -8.61
CA GLU A 88 14.30 0.50 -10.00
C GLU A 88 14.96 -0.85 -10.30
N ASP A 89 15.78 -1.37 -9.39
CA ASP A 89 16.44 -2.68 -9.55
C ASP A 89 15.43 -3.82 -9.56
N MET A 90 14.38 -3.74 -8.72
CA MET A 90 13.28 -4.71 -8.72
C MET A 90 12.39 -4.60 -9.97
N GLY A 91 12.45 -3.50 -10.72
CA GLY A 91 11.52 -3.22 -11.81
C GLY A 91 10.09 -3.00 -11.33
N ALA A 92 9.91 -2.53 -10.09
CA ALA A 92 8.61 -2.33 -9.49
C ALA A 92 7.88 -1.14 -10.12
N THR A 93 6.66 -1.36 -10.62
CA THR A 93 5.84 -0.32 -11.27
C THR A 93 4.72 0.20 -10.38
N ASN A 94 4.28 -0.57 -9.40
CA ASN A 94 3.24 -0.20 -8.44
C ASN A 94 3.65 -0.54 -7.01
N LEU A 95 2.87 -0.05 -6.03
CA LEU A 95 3.16 -0.24 -4.60
C LEU A 95 3.25 -1.72 -4.20
N GLY A 96 2.38 -2.58 -4.74
CA GLY A 96 2.40 -4.01 -4.43
C GLY A 96 3.75 -4.65 -4.81
N ASP A 97 4.25 -4.36 -6.03
CA ASP A 97 5.55 -4.88 -6.50
C ASP A 97 6.71 -4.39 -5.59
N ALA A 98 6.68 -3.11 -5.20
CA ALA A 98 7.73 -2.52 -4.37
C ALA A 98 7.77 -3.14 -2.96
N LEU A 99 6.63 -3.56 -2.41
CA LEU A 99 6.52 -4.14 -1.07
C LEU A 99 6.78 -5.64 -1.01
N LEU A 100 6.82 -6.35 -2.14
CA LEU A 100 7.02 -7.82 -2.18
C LEU A 100 8.25 -8.30 -1.42
N ASN A 101 9.33 -7.50 -1.39
CA ASN A 101 10.59 -7.83 -0.73
C ASN A 101 10.75 -7.10 0.62
N THR A 102 9.65 -6.66 1.24
CA THR A 102 9.67 -5.94 2.51
C THR A 102 9.38 -6.88 3.68
N THR A 103 10.16 -6.76 4.75
CA THR A 103 10.01 -7.54 5.98
C THR A 103 8.62 -7.38 6.57
N GLY A 104 8.00 -8.50 6.97
CA GLY A 104 6.74 -8.52 7.70
C GLY A 104 5.50 -8.18 6.89
N ILE A 105 5.62 -7.99 5.57
CA ILE A 105 4.49 -7.70 4.69
C ILE A 105 4.07 -8.95 3.92
N LEU A 106 2.78 -9.24 3.97
CA LEU A 106 2.10 -10.18 3.11
C LEU A 106 1.13 -9.42 2.22
N LEU A 107 1.19 -9.65 0.90
CA LEU A 107 0.18 -9.12 -0.02
C LEU A 107 -1.01 -10.07 -0.02
N THR A 108 -2.19 -9.52 0.22
CA THR A 108 -3.47 -10.23 0.18
C THR A 108 -4.41 -9.47 -0.75
N GLY A 109 -5.55 -10.04 -1.10
CA GLY A 109 -6.55 -9.31 -1.90
C GLY A 109 -7.57 -10.21 -2.56
N ASP A 110 -8.82 -9.77 -2.57
CA ASP A 110 -9.98 -10.52 -3.06
C ASP A 110 -10.01 -10.60 -4.58
N ASN A 111 -9.31 -9.70 -5.26
CA ASN A 111 -9.27 -9.62 -6.72
C ASN A 111 -7.97 -8.98 -7.22
N THR A 112 -7.79 -8.94 -8.53
CA THR A 112 -6.56 -8.40 -9.13
C THR A 112 -6.42 -6.88 -8.99
N GLU A 113 -7.51 -6.15 -8.68
CA GLU A 113 -7.54 -4.68 -8.69
C GLU A 113 -7.46 -4.04 -7.31
N ARG A 114 -7.52 -4.82 -6.24
CA ARG A 114 -7.25 -4.36 -4.86
C ARG A 114 -5.85 -4.78 -4.44
N THR A 115 -5.20 -3.94 -3.69
CA THR A 115 -3.94 -4.29 -3.01
C THR A 115 -4.17 -4.18 -1.52
N ASN A 116 -4.40 -5.32 -0.89
CA ASN A 116 -4.50 -5.46 0.55
C ASN A 116 -3.15 -5.93 1.09
N PHE A 117 -2.86 -5.54 2.31
CA PHE A 117 -1.65 -5.92 3.01
C PHE A 117 -2.01 -6.58 4.33
N SER A 118 -1.24 -7.56 4.74
CA SER A 118 -1.20 -8.02 6.13
C SER A 118 0.17 -7.73 6.71
N ILE A 119 0.20 -7.11 7.89
CA ILE A 119 1.41 -6.81 8.64
C ILE A 119 1.21 -7.36 10.04
N ARG A 120 2.12 -8.24 10.49
CA ARG A 120 2.03 -8.90 11.80
C ARG A 120 0.68 -9.60 12.04
N GLY A 121 0.10 -10.18 10.98
CA GLY A 121 -1.17 -10.92 11.04
C GLY A 121 -2.43 -10.06 11.09
N PHE A 122 -2.34 -8.75 11.01
CA PHE A 122 -3.49 -7.86 10.88
C PHE A 122 -3.63 -7.41 9.44
N ASN A 123 -4.80 -7.70 8.85
CA ASN A 123 -5.11 -7.29 7.48
C ASN A 123 -5.36 -5.79 7.44
N VAL A 124 -4.80 -5.14 6.43
CA VAL A 124 -5.00 -3.73 6.17
C VAL A 124 -5.62 -3.58 4.81
N GLY A 125 -6.70 -2.82 4.74
CA GLY A 125 -7.39 -2.57 3.50
C GLY A 125 -8.71 -3.34 3.34
N ASP A 126 -9.14 -4.11 4.33
CA ASP A 126 -10.50 -4.66 4.37
C ASP A 126 -11.48 -3.53 4.67
N GLY A 127 -12.29 -3.16 3.66
CA GLY A 127 -13.37 -2.21 3.82
C GLY A 127 -13.11 -0.81 3.27
N TRP A 128 -14.05 0.09 3.60
CA TRP A 128 -14.14 1.45 3.04
C TRP A 128 -13.19 2.46 3.70
N ASN A 129 -12.64 2.15 4.87
CA ASN A 129 -11.82 3.06 5.68
C ASN A 129 -10.44 2.45 5.97
N SER A 130 -9.53 2.50 5.01
CA SER A 130 -8.15 2.05 5.19
C SER A 130 -7.22 3.25 5.39
N ASN A 131 -6.62 3.36 6.57
CA ASN A 131 -5.76 4.49 6.96
C ASN A 131 -4.26 4.18 6.93
N ILE A 132 -3.83 3.17 6.17
CA ILE A 132 -2.42 2.76 6.21
C ILE A 132 -1.51 3.67 5.38
N LEU A 133 -2.03 4.33 4.34
CA LEU A 133 -1.22 5.12 3.44
C LEU A 133 -1.02 6.55 3.93
N GLN A 134 0.22 7.03 3.78
CA GLN A 134 0.58 8.43 3.94
C GLN A 134 1.28 8.91 2.67
N TYR A 135 1.17 10.20 2.37
CA TYR A 135 1.99 10.87 1.37
C TYR A 135 2.76 12.00 2.06
N ASP A 136 4.10 11.94 2.02
CA ASP A 136 5.01 12.90 2.68
C ASP A 136 4.67 13.12 4.17
N GLY A 137 4.26 12.04 4.87
CA GLY A 137 3.89 12.04 6.28
C GLY A 137 2.47 12.54 6.59
N VAL A 138 1.64 12.78 5.58
CA VAL A 138 0.22 13.14 5.74
C VAL A 138 -0.65 11.91 5.51
N ALA A 139 -1.41 11.50 6.53
CA ALA A 139 -2.27 10.33 6.45
C ALA A 139 -3.46 10.54 5.49
N VAL A 140 -3.69 9.56 4.62
CA VAL A 140 -4.76 9.61 3.60
C VAL A 140 -5.73 8.45 3.84
N ASN A 141 -6.94 8.81 4.28
CA ASN A 141 -8.01 7.86 4.55
C ASN A 141 -8.73 7.46 3.25
N ALA A 142 -7.98 6.94 2.28
CA ALA A 142 -8.56 6.49 1.02
C ALA A 142 -9.03 5.05 1.15
N SER A 143 -10.23 4.77 0.61
CA SER A 143 -10.70 3.40 0.46
C SER A 143 -9.85 2.65 -0.57
N ASN A 144 -9.44 1.43 -0.26
CA ASN A 144 -8.75 0.56 -1.22
C ASN A 144 -9.65 0.10 -2.37
N VAL A 145 -10.97 0.26 -2.22
CA VAL A 145 -11.95 -0.07 -3.27
C VAL A 145 -11.92 0.99 -4.37
N THR A 146 -11.89 2.28 -3.99
CA THR A 146 -11.91 3.41 -4.94
C THR A 146 -10.52 3.83 -5.41
N SER A 147 -9.46 3.58 -4.62
CA SER A 147 -8.10 4.01 -4.94
C SER A 147 -7.41 3.08 -5.94
N SER A 148 -6.62 3.67 -6.82
CA SER A 148 -5.67 2.95 -7.69
C SER A 148 -4.46 2.49 -6.89
N LYS A 149 -3.74 1.49 -7.39
CA LYS A 149 -2.42 1.11 -6.86
C LYS A 149 -1.43 2.24 -7.15
N PRO A 150 -0.81 2.89 -6.14
CA PRO A 150 0.12 3.98 -6.39
C PRO A 150 1.24 3.58 -7.37
N ASP A 151 1.44 4.39 -8.41
CA ASP A 151 2.47 4.16 -9.43
C ASP A 151 3.83 4.63 -8.92
N MET A 152 4.85 3.78 -9.06
CA MET A 152 6.19 4.05 -8.55
C MET A 152 6.97 5.10 -9.36
N ALA A 153 6.51 5.49 -10.54
CA ALA A 153 7.14 6.57 -11.31
C ALA A 153 7.18 7.91 -10.55
N THR A 154 6.20 8.15 -9.66
CA THR A 154 6.06 9.41 -8.91
C THR A 154 6.67 9.37 -7.51
N ILE A 155 7.18 8.20 -7.06
CA ILE A 155 7.64 7.94 -5.69
C ILE A 155 9.16 7.88 -5.62
N GLU A 156 9.74 8.60 -4.67
CA GLU A 156 11.18 8.63 -4.38
C GLU A 156 11.60 7.48 -3.44
N SER A 157 10.86 7.28 -2.38
CA SER A 157 11.08 6.20 -1.40
C SER A 157 9.81 5.83 -0.68
N ILE A 158 9.79 4.64 -0.08
CA ILE A 158 8.67 4.15 0.71
C ILE A 158 9.18 3.87 2.12
N GLU A 159 8.56 4.46 3.14
CA GLU A 159 8.83 4.16 4.53
C GLU A 159 7.71 3.26 5.06
N VAL A 160 8.06 2.11 5.61
CA VAL A 160 7.12 1.15 6.21
C VAL A 160 7.38 1.09 7.70
N LEU A 161 6.43 1.60 8.47
CA LEU A 161 6.39 1.48 9.92
C LEU A 161 5.57 0.25 10.28
N ARG A 162 6.11 -0.68 11.05
CA ARG A 162 5.40 -1.85 11.57
C ARG A 162 4.96 -1.62 13.02
N GLY A 163 3.73 -2.04 13.34
CA GLY A 163 3.08 -1.77 14.62
C GLY A 163 2.20 -0.52 14.60
N ALA A 164 1.59 -0.17 15.74
CA ALA A 164 0.62 0.91 15.82
C ALA A 164 1.19 2.27 15.41
N ALA A 165 0.50 2.95 14.50
CA ALA A 165 0.83 4.29 14.02
C ALA A 165 -0.16 5.36 14.52
N GLY A 166 -0.90 5.07 15.58
CA GLY A 166 -2.01 5.90 16.05
C GLY A 166 -1.61 7.32 16.45
N LEU A 167 -0.38 7.54 16.94
CA LEU A 167 0.14 8.87 17.26
C LEU A 167 0.01 9.84 16.08
N MET A 168 0.37 9.41 14.86
CA MET A 168 0.35 10.26 13.67
C MET A 168 -0.94 10.12 12.84
N GLN A 169 -1.51 8.92 12.77
CA GLN A 169 -2.68 8.61 11.93
C GLN A 169 -4.01 8.75 12.67
N GLY A 170 -4.05 8.46 13.98
CA GLY A 170 -5.26 8.34 14.78
C GLY A 170 -5.91 6.98 14.61
N SER A 171 -7.06 6.90 13.93
CA SER A 171 -7.76 5.63 13.68
C SER A 171 -7.00 4.77 12.68
N GLY A 172 -6.84 3.47 12.98
CA GLY A 172 -6.22 2.48 12.09
C GLY A 172 -5.92 1.16 12.81
N GLU A 173 -5.73 0.10 12.04
CA GLU A 173 -5.34 -1.21 12.56
C GLU A 173 -3.93 -1.16 13.19
N PRO A 174 -3.63 -2.03 14.17
CA PRO A 174 -2.31 -2.07 14.81
C PRO A 174 -1.24 -2.76 13.94
N SER A 175 -1.42 -2.73 12.64
CA SER A 175 -0.56 -3.34 11.63
C SER A 175 0.64 -2.47 11.28
N GLY A 176 0.42 -1.21 10.91
CA GLY A 176 1.49 -0.30 10.50
C GLY A 176 1.04 0.93 9.73
N ALA A 177 2.03 1.61 9.14
CA ALA A 177 1.85 2.70 8.20
C ALA A 177 2.80 2.56 7.01
N ILE A 178 2.34 2.92 5.83
CA ILE A 178 3.14 2.99 4.60
C ILE A 178 3.16 4.45 4.14
N ASN A 179 4.32 5.09 4.22
CA ASN A 179 4.51 6.47 3.83
C ASN A 179 5.22 6.55 2.47
N LEU A 180 4.53 7.10 1.50
CA LEU A 180 5.02 7.29 0.13
C LEU A 180 5.65 8.68 0.02
N ILE A 181 6.96 8.74 -0.08
CA ILE A 181 7.70 9.98 -0.30
C ILE A 181 7.68 10.30 -1.77
N ARG A 182 7.02 11.39 -2.16
CA ARG A 182 6.92 11.83 -3.56
C ARG A 182 8.22 12.43 -4.05
N LYS A 183 8.50 12.26 -5.35
CA LYS A 183 9.62 12.92 -6.02
C LYS A 183 9.48 14.43 -5.94
N LYS A 184 10.57 15.12 -5.58
CA LYS A 184 10.65 16.59 -5.51
C LYS A 184 11.48 17.15 -6.65
N PRO A 185 11.34 18.45 -7.00
CA PRO A 185 12.17 19.10 -7.99
C PRO A 185 13.65 19.11 -7.59
N THR A 186 14.53 18.99 -8.57
CA THR A 186 15.99 19.01 -8.42
C THR A 186 16.59 20.40 -8.62
N GLU A 187 17.75 20.64 -8.03
CA GLU A 187 18.47 21.91 -8.15
C GLU A 187 19.10 22.10 -9.52
N VAL A 188 19.50 21.02 -10.16
CA VAL A 188 20.03 20.99 -11.52
C VAL A 188 19.05 20.32 -12.46
N PHE A 189 19.06 20.71 -13.72
CA PHE A 189 18.22 20.09 -14.73
C PHE A 189 18.59 18.63 -14.90
N GLN A 190 17.58 17.76 -14.83
CA GLN A 190 17.65 16.33 -15.07
C GLN A 190 16.47 15.90 -15.91
N ALA A 191 16.69 15.05 -16.88
CA ALA A 191 15.65 14.41 -17.65
C ALA A 191 15.95 12.92 -17.79
N SER A 192 14.94 12.09 -17.67
CA SER A 192 15.05 10.66 -17.95
C SER A 192 13.80 10.13 -18.64
N GLY A 193 14.01 9.11 -19.47
CA GLY A 193 12.94 8.36 -20.11
C GLY A 193 13.20 6.86 -20.00
N ALA A 194 12.14 6.07 -19.89
CA ALA A 194 12.24 4.62 -19.91
C ALA A 194 11.15 4.02 -20.79
N VAL A 195 11.49 2.95 -21.50
CA VAL A 195 10.54 2.12 -22.24
C VAL A 195 10.76 0.68 -21.83
N SER A 196 9.70 -0.03 -21.50
CA SER A 196 9.73 -1.43 -21.11
C SER A 196 8.80 -2.25 -21.99
N TYR A 197 9.25 -3.46 -22.32
CA TYR A 197 8.43 -4.50 -22.95
C TYR A 197 8.50 -5.77 -22.13
N GLY A 198 7.36 -6.34 -21.82
CA GLY A 198 7.25 -7.51 -20.94
C GLY A 198 6.39 -8.63 -21.50
N SER A 199 6.36 -9.72 -20.75
CA SER A 199 5.43 -10.84 -20.97
C SER A 199 4.00 -10.33 -21.10
N TRP A 200 3.17 -11.07 -21.84
CA TRP A 200 1.75 -10.75 -22.09
C TRP A 200 1.57 -9.37 -22.75
N ASN A 201 2.41 -9.08 -23.74
CA ASN A 201 2.36 -7.83 -24.54
C ASN A 201 2.37 -6.55 -23.71
N THR A 202 2.90 -6.59 -22.48
CA THR A 202 2.94 -5.40 -21.64
C THR A 202 3.96 -4.40 -22.16
N VAL A 203 3.52 -3.20 -22.48
CA VAL A 203 4.35 -2.07 -22.86
C VAL A 203 4.18 -0.95 -21.86
N ARG A 204 5.29 -0.35 -21.41
CA ARG A 204 5.27 0.81 -20.51
C ARG A 204 6.25 1.88 -20.97
N GLY A 205 5.81 3.14 -20.92
CA GLY A 205 6.65 4.33 -21.15
C GLY A 205 6.64 5.25 -19.95
N GLU A 206 7.81 5.82 -19.61
CA GLU A 206 7.96 6.80 -18.53
C GLU A 206 8.80 7.97 -19.00
N MET A 207 8.49 9.19 -18.53
CA MET A 207 9.27 10.40 -18.69
C MET A 207 9.28 11.16 -17.36
N ASP A 208 10.46 11.63 -16.96
CA ASP A 208 10.68 12.39 -15.72
C ASP A 208 11.64 13.54 -16.04
N MET A 209 11.17 14.77 -15.86
CA MET A 209 11.93 16.00 -16.11
C MET A 209 11.86 16.87 -14.87
N SER A 210 13.00 17.38 -14.43
CA SER A 210 13.11 18.17 -13.21
C SER A 210 14.23 19.22 -13.33
N GLY A 211 14.06 20.37 -12.68
CA GLY A 211 15.10 21.39 -12.62
C GLY A 211 14.59 22.78 -12.27
N PRO A 212 15.50 23.77 -12.27
CA PRO A 212 15.16 25.17 -12.02
C PRO A 212 14.30 25.75 -13.14
N LEU A 213 13.29 26.55 -12.77
CA LEU A 213 12.40 27.28 -13.68
C LEU A 213 12.78 28.75 -13.81
N ASN A 214 13.71 29.25 -12.98
CA ASN A 214 14.27 30.59 -13.04
C ASN A 214 15.79 30.57 -12.86
N GLN A 215 16.43 31.67 -13.19
CA GLN A 215 17.90 31.78 -13.16
C GLN A 215 18.51 31.68 -11.74
N SER A 216 17.76 32.10 -10.72
CA SER A 216 18.24 32.02 -9.33
C SER A 216 18.13 30.62 -8.72
N GLY A 217 17.43 29.67 -9.39
CA GLY A 217 17.14 28.34 -8.83
C GLY A 217 16.10 28.35 -7.68
N SER A 218 15.56 29.52 -7.33
CA SER A 218 14.58 29.65 -6.22
C SER A 218 13.21 29.06 -6.57
N VAL A 219 12.90 28.90 -7.87
CA VAL A 219 11.69 28.20 -8.33
C VAL A 219 12.12 26.99 -9.16
N ARG A 220 11.69 25.82 -8.74
CA ARG A 220 12.05 24.53 -9.36
C ARG A 220 10.79 23.74 -9.69
N GLY A 221 10.82 22.98 -10.76
CA GLY A 221 9.70 22.16 -11.20
C GLY A 221 10.09 20.72 -11.48
N ARG A 222 9.13 19.81 -11.33
CA ARG A 222 9.24 18.43 -11.82
C ARG A 222 7.95 18.01 -12.49
N LEU A 223 8.07 17.28 -13.58
CA LEU A 223 6.98 16.66 -14.34
C LEU A 223 7.31 15.19 -14.55
N VAL A 224 6.39 14.31 -14.15
CA VAL A 224 6.47 12.86 -14.41
C VAL A 224 5.23 12.43 -15.17
N VAL A 225 5.44 11.70 -16.25
CA VAL A 225 4.38 11.07 -17.04
C VAL A 225 4.71 9.60 -17.21
N ALA A 226 3.75 8.72 -17.01
CA ALA A 226 3.89 7.30 -17.27
C ALA A 226 2.62 6.74 -17.88
N GLY A 227 2.76 5.70 -18.70
CA GLY A 227 1.65 4.97 -19.28
C GLY A 227 2.01 3.51 -19.50
N GLN A 228 1.06 2.61 -19.24
CA GLN A 228 1.20 1.17 -19.44
C GLN A 228 -0.02 0.61 -20.12
N ASP A 229 0.17 -0.36 -21.02
CA ASP A 229 -0.87 -1.17 -21.64
C ASP A 229 -0.38 -2.62 -21.68
N GLY A 230 -1.20 -3.59 -21.36
CA GLY A 230 -0.82 -5.00 -21.36
C GLY A 230 -1.96 -5.97 -21.10
N ASP A 231 -1.69 -7.23 -21.44
CA ASP A 231 -2.54 -8.36 -21.16
C ASP A 231 -2.14 -9.05 -19.84
N SER A 232 -2.80 -10.13 -19.48
CA SER A 232 -2.47 -11.03 -18.38
C SER A 232 -2.19 -12.44 -18.90
N PHE A 233 -1.64 -13.31 -18.06
CA PHE A 233 -1.60 -14.76 -18.33
C PHE A 233 -3.00 -15.38 -18.36
N MET A 234 -3.98 -14.74 -17.74
CA MET A 234 -5.38 -15.15 -17.78
C MET A 234 -6.08 -14.63 -19.02
N LYS A 235 -6.91 -15.47 -19.63
CA LYS A 235 -7.62 -15.15 -20.90
C LYS A 235 -8.54 -13.95 -20.73
N SER A 236 -8.49 -13.02 -21.69
CA SER A 236 -9.33 -11.80 -21.76
C SER A 236 -9.09 -10.77 -20.66
N VAL A 237 -8.07 -10.94 -19.85
CA VAL A 237 -7.72 -10.00 -18.79
C VAL A 237 -6.70 -9.00 -19.35
N THR A 238 -7.08 -7.72 -19.34
CA THR A 238 -6.26 -6.61 -19.81
C THR A 238 -6.13 -5.54 -18.73
N ARG A 239 -5.08 -4.74 -18.78
CA ARG A 239 -4.89 -3.62 -17.88
C ARG A 239 -4.20 -2.46 -18.59
N ASP A 240 -4.80 -1.27 -18.49
CA ASP A 240 -4.22 0.01 -18.89
C ASP A 240 -4.02 0.90 -17.67
N SER A 241 -2.96 1.68 -17.64
CA SER A 241 -2.77 2.73 -16.63
C SER A 241 -2.08 3.95 -17.22
N ASN A 242 -2.36 5.12 -16.63
CA ASN A 242 -1.69 6.36 -16.97
C ASN A 242 -1.51 7.23 -15.73
N VAL A 243 -0.39 7.96 -15.70
CA VAL A 243 -0.01 8.84 -14.60
C VAL A 243 0.50 10.16 -15.13
N LEU A 244 0.03 11.22 -14.52
CA LEU A 244 0.54 12.58 -14.65
C LEU A 244 0.83 13.12 -13.26
N TYR A 245 2.05 13.57 -13.00
CA TYR A 245 2.47 14.18 -11.75
C TYR A 245 3.25 15.44 -12.05
N GLY A 246 2.89 16.55 -11.41
CA GLY A 246 3.60 17.80 -11.50
C GLY A 246 3.75 18.45 -10.12
N ILE A 247 4.93 19.03 -9.85
CA ILE A 247 5.19 19.77 -8.61
C ILE A 247 6.08 20.97 -8.92
N VAL A 248 5.78 22.09 -8.27
CA VAL A 248 6.61 23.29 -8.25
C VAL A 248 7.01 23.55 -6.79
N SER A 249 8.29 23.74 -6.57
CA SER A 249 8.86 24.19 -5.29
C SER A 249 9.39 25.60 -5.45
N SER A 250 9.06 26.50 -4.51
CA SER A 250 9.52 27.88 -4.49
C SER A 250 10.08 28.25 -3.14
N ASP A 251 11.33 28.71 -3.10
CA ASP A 251 11.94 29.33 -1.94
C ASP A 251 11.41 30.77 -1.87
N LEU A 252 10.34 31.00 -1.08
CA LEU A 252 9.74 32.33 -0.89
C LEU A 252 10.68 33.26 -0.15
N THR A 253 11.47 32.69 0.76
CA THR A 253 12.61 33.30 1.44
C THR A 253 13.67 32.23 1.66
N GLU A 254 14.87 32.61 2.15
CA GLU A 254 15.92 31.65 2.52
C GLU A 254 15.45 30.57 3.51
N ASN A 255 14.43 30.87 4.30
CA ASN A 255 13.90 30.02 5.36
C ASN A 255 12.48 29.48 5.09
N THR A 256 11.85 29.85 3.96
CA THR A 256 10.45 29.51 3.66
C THR A 256 10.35 28.81 2.33
N LEU A 257 9.96 27.54 2.35
CA LEU A 257 9.73 26.71 1.17
C LEU A 257 8.23 26.48 0.97
N LEU A 258 7.74 26.72 -0.24
CA LEU A 258 6.40 26.41 -0.70
C LEU A 258 6.46 25.33 -1.78
N ASN A 259 5.67 24.27 -1.61
CA ASN A 259 5.45 23.23 -2.63
C ASN A 259 3.99 23.22 -3.04
N ILE A 260 3.72 23.20 -4.36
CA ILE A 260 2.39 23.02 -4.93
C ILE A 260 2.46 21.92 -5.97
N GLY A 261 1.58 20.94 -5.87
CA GLY A 261 1.62 19.82 -6.80
C GLY A 261 0.24 19.28 -7.13
N TYR A 262 0.22 18.52 -8.21
CA TYR A 262 -0.94 17.82 -8.74
C TYR A 262 -0.54 16.43 -9.23
N SER A 263 -1.37 15.44 -8.95
CA SER A 263 -1.23 14.08 -9.45
C SER A 263 -2.56 13.60 -9.99
N ARG A 264 -2.53 12.92 -11.14
CA ARG A 264 -3.66 12.18 -11.68
C ARG A 264 -3.19 10.80 -12.11
N GLN A 265 -3.90 9.77 -11.66
CA GLN A 265 -3.70 8.38 -12.09
C GLN A 265 -5.03 7.83 -12.57
N GLY A 266 -5.04 7.24 -13.76
CA GLY A 266 -6.17 6.51 -14.32
C GLY A 266 -5.80 5.04 -14.51
N GLU A 267 -6.73 4.13 -14.24
CA GLU A 267 -6.61 2.69 -14.49
C GLU A 267 -7.88 2.18 -15.17
N HIS A 268 -7.70 1.27 -16.12
CA HIS A 268 -8.76 0.44 -16.68
C HIS A 268 -8.30 -1.00 -16.65
N ALA A 269 -9.13 -1.90 -16.16
CA ALA A 269 -8.79 -3.33 -16.12
C ALA A 269 -10.04 -4.19 -16.32
N VAL A 270 -9.84 -5.38 -16.88
CA VAL A 270 -10.79 -6.48 -16.70
C VAL A 270 -10.43 -7.17 -15.40
N PRO A 271 -11.24 -7.00 -14.33
CA PRO A 271 -10.89 -7.54 -13.02
C PRO A 271 -11.10 -9.06 -12.98
N VAL A 272 -10.24 -9.72 -12.22
CA VAL A 272 -10.41 -11.14 -11.87
C VAL A 272 -10.71 -11.22 -10.39
N ASN A 273 -11.87 -11.80 -10.10
CA ASN A 273 -12.24 -12.21 -8.75
C ASN A 273 -11.64 -13.60 -8.45
N THR A 274 -11.97 -14.18 -7.32
CA THR A 274 -11.63 -15.56 -7.00
C THR A 274 -12.41 -16.54 -7.88
N ILE A 275 -11.82 -17.69 -8.14
CA ILE A 275 -12.39 -18.75 -8.98
C ILE A 275 -12.63 -19.98 -8.11
N PRO A 276 -13.81 -20.63 -8.17
CA PRO A 276 -14.03 -21.89 -7.47
C PRO A 276 -13.09 -22.98 -7.98
N ASN A 277 -12.28 -23.57 -7.09
CA ASN A 277 -11.36 -24.65 -7.45
C ASN A 277 -11.46 -25.87 -6.54
N TYR A 278 -12.37 -25.85 -5.58
CA TYR A 278 -12.63 -26.97 -4.69
C TYR A 278 -14.13 -27.22 -4.55
N PHE A 279 -14.47 -28.49 -4.42
CA PHE A 279 -15.81 -28.96 -4.08
C PHE A 279 -15.68 -30.04 -2.99
N ASN A 280 -16.26 -29.81 -1.82
CA ASN A 280 -16.19 -30.72 -0.67
C ASN A 280 -14.76 -31.22 -0.41
N GLY A 281 -13.80 -30.32 -0.34
CA GLY A 281 -12.38 -30.62 -0.12
C GLY A 281 -11.62 -31.19 -1.31
N THR A 282 -12.30 -31.57 -2.39
CA THR A 282 -11.68 -32.13 -3.61
C THR A 282 -11.34 -31.02 -4.59
N LYS A 283 -10.10 -31.03 -5.11
CA LYS A 283 -9.66 -30.07 -6.13
C LYS A 283 -10.41 -30.30 -7.44
N ILE A 284 -11.03 -29.26 -7.98
CA ILE A 284 -11.69 -29.28 -9.29
C ILE A 284 -10.66 -29.33 -10.43
N GLY A 285 -9.53 -28.67 -10.30
CA GLY A 285 -8.44 -28.68 -11.28
C GLY A 285 -8.69 -27.75 -12.46
N ILE A 286 -8.84 -26.47 -12.16
CA ILE A 286 -9.00 -25.41 -13.16
C ILE A 286 -7.63 -25.01 -13.71
N ASP A 287 -7.57 -24.74 -15.03
CA ASP A 287 -6.38 -24.18 -15.68
C ASP A 287 -6.11 -22.76 -15.18
N ASN A 288 -4.85 -22.42 -14.93
CA ASN A 288 -4.46 -21.11 -14.39
C ASN A 288 -4.71 -19.94 -15.37
N SER A 289 -4.92 -20.20 -16.65
CA SER A 289 -5.31 -19.18 -17.63
C SER A 289 -6.81 -18.84 -17.58
N ASN A 290 -7.61 -19.55 -16.79
CA ASN A 290 -9.03 -19.24 -16.60
C ASN A 290 -9.18 -18.04 -15.67
N CYS A 291 -9.95 -17.03 -16.09
CA CYS A 291 -10.18 -15.83 -15.30
C CYS A 291 -11.47 -15.89 -14.45
N GLY A 292 -12.42 -16.79 -14.76
CA GLY A 292 -13.75 -16.71 -14.15
C GLY A 292 -14.48 -15.37 -14.42
N CYS A 293 -14.06 -14.62 -15.40
CA CYS A 293 -14.55 -13.28 -15.75
C CYS A 293 -15.33 -13.29 -17.06
N ASP A 294 -16.06 -12.24 -17.36
CA ASP A 294 -16.58 -11.90 -18.69
C ASP A 294 -15.60 -10.92 -19.37
N TYR A 295 -15.33 -11.11 -20.67
CA TYR A 295 -14.44 -10.19 -21.41
C TYR A 295 -14.91 -8.72 -21.42
N ARG A 296 -16.18 -8.46 -21.06
CA ARG A 296 -16.80 -7.13 -20.93
C ARG A 296 -16.78 -6.60 -19.51
N ASP A 297 -16.27 -7.36 -18.56
CA ASP A 297 -16.06 -6.87 -17.21
C ASP A 297 -15.08 -5.71 -17.25
N PHE A 298 -15.25 -4.77 -16.36
CA PHE A 298 -14.35 -3.62 -16.26
C PHE A 298 -14.26 -3.09 -14.82
N TRP A 299 -13.14 -2.49 -14.53
CA TRP A 299 -12.92 -1.70 -13.32
C TRP A 299 -12.12 -0.47 -13.69
N ASP A 300 -12.82 0.64 -13.79
CA ASP A 300 -12.26 1.95 -14.10
C ASP A 300 -12.00 2.70 -12.81
N LYS A 301 -10.79 3.21 -12.62
CA LYS A 301 -10.42 4.05 -11.49
C LYS A 301 -9.79 5.35 -11.97
N THR A 302 -10.10 6.44 -11.30
CA THR A 302 -9.43 7.73 -11.49
C THR A 302 -9.14 8.35 -10.14
N ASN A 303 -7.87 8.55 -9.85
CA ASN A 303 -7.39 9.23 -8.67
C ASN A 303 -6.81 10.60 -9.06
N THR A 304 -7.26 11.64 -8.40
CA THR A 304 -6.66 12.97 -8.51
C THR A 304 -6.30 13.49 -7.13
N GLN A 305 -5.16 14.15 -7.02
CA GLN A 305 -4.68 14.78 -5.79
C GLN A 305 -4.10 16.15 -6.14
N ALA A 306 -4.61 17.19 -5.53
CA ALA A 306 -3.96 18.50 -5.51
C ALA A 306 -3.44 18.74 -4.09
N PHE A 307 -2.20 19.16 -3.94
CA PHE A 307 -1.58 19.35 -2.65
C PHE A 307 -0.71 20.61 -2.60
N LEU A 308 -0.65 21.15 -1.40
CA LEU A 308 0.16 22.30 -1.05
C LEU A 308 0.79 22.05 0.30
N ASP A 309 2.08 22.34 0.45
CA ASP A 309 2.73 22.41 1.74
C ASP A 309 3.64 23.65 1.81
N ILE A 310 3.66 24.30 2.96
CA ILE A 310 4.55 25.41 3.29
C ILE A 310 5.29 25.09 4.57
N SER A 311 6.59 25.28 4.54
CA SER A 311 7.46 25.14 5.73
C SER A 311 8.30 26.38 5.95
N HIS A 312 8.49 26.74 7.22
CA HIS A 312 9.35 27.84 7.63
C HIS A 312 10.27 27.40 8.76
N LYS A 313 11.57 27.65 8.59
CA LYS A 313 12.58 27.40 9.61
C LYS A 313 12.97 28.72 10.26
N PHE A 314 12.77 28.83 11.57
CA PHE A 314 13.16 29.97 12.35
C PHE A 314 14.65 29.92 12.70
N ASN A 315 15.27 31.09 12.95
CA ASN A 315 16.68 31.17 13.30
C ASN A 315 17.06 30.47 14.63
N ASN A 316 16.08 30.19 15.48
CA ASN A 316 16.25 29.44 16.72
C ASN A 316 16.14 27.91 16.55
N GLY A 317 16.12 27.40 15.32
CA GLY A 317 16.05 25.98 15.00
C GLY A 317 14.64 25.39 14.99
N TRP A 318 13.60 26.15 15.32
CA TRP A 318 12.21 25.70 15.17
C TRP A 318 11.79 25.65 13.70
N GLU A 319 10.95 24.68 13.38
CA GLU A 319 10.32 24.54 12.07
C GLU A 319 8.81 24.45 12.25
N VAL A 320 8.06 25.17 11.42
CA VAL A 320 6.61 24.99 11.27
C VAL A 320 6.31 24.50 9.87
N LYS A 321 5.36 23.58 9.76
CA LYS A 321 4.86 23.10 8.47
C LYS A 321 3.34 23.05 8.48
N ALA A 322 2.72 23.53 7.41
CA ALA A 322 1.30 23.39 7.12
C ALA A 322 1.13 22.70 5.77
N SER A 323 0.26 21.71 5.72
CA SER A 323 -0.04 20.94 4.52
C SER A 323 -1.55 20.88 4.28
N TYR A 324 -1.95 20.98 3.02
CA TYR A 324 -3.31 20.75 2.56
C TYR A 324 -3.30 19.80 1.38
N MET A 325 -4.20 18.83 1.39
CA MET A 325 -4.41 17.93 0.26
C MET A 325 -5.91 17.80 -0.02
N LYS A 326 -6.28 18.00 -1.27
CA LYS A 326 -7.59 17.65 -1.80
C LYS A 326 -7.44 16.47 -2.73
N ALA A 327 -8.16 15.38 -2.45
CA ALA A 327 -8.12 14.20 -3.28
C ALA A 327 -9.52 13.79 -3.72
N ASN A 328 -9.63 13.25 -4.93
CA ASN A 328 -10.84 12.63 -5.45
C ASN A 328 -10.48 11.26 -6.03
N TYR A 329 -11.13 10.23 -5.52
CA TYR A 329 -11.01 8.85 -5.96
C TYR A 329 -12.36 8.41 -6.50
N ALA A 330 -12.44 8.12 -7.79
CA ALA A 330 -13.64 7.68 -8.46
C ALA A 330 -13.43 6.30 -9.06
N MET A 331 -14.42 5.44 -8.94
CA MET A 331 -14.44 4.16 -9.62
C MET A 331 -15.79 3.87 -10.24
N ASP A 332 -15.75 3.14 -11.35
CA ASP A 332 -16.91 2.51 -11.99
C ASP A 332 -16.52 1.09 -12.34
N MET A 333 -17.31 0.10 -11.91
CA MET A 333 -16.98 -1.28 -12.17
C MET A 333 -18.21 -2.13 -12.43
N ALA A 334 -18.04 -3.11 -13.30
CA ALA A 334 -18.93 -4.26 -13.43
C ALA A 334 -18.07 -5.53 -13.56
N PHE A 335 -18.36 -6.53 -12.78
CA PHE A 335 -17.58 -7.77 -12.81
C PHE A 335 -18.43 -9.01 -12.57
N THR A 336 -17.89 -10.13 -13.06
CA THR A 336 -18.42 -11.47 -12.88
C THR A 336 -17.79 -12.12 -11.66
N SER A 337 -18.58 -12.83 -10.88
CA SER A 337 -18.12 -13.73 -9.84
C SER A 337 -18.74 -15.12 -10.05
N LEU A 338 -17.95 -16.15 -9.86
CA LEU A 338 -18.37 -17.55 -9.93
C LEU A 338 -18.36 -18.15 -8.53
N SER A 339 -19.42 -18.87 -8.18
CA SER A 339 -19.50 -19.67 -6.95
C SER A 339 -19.93 -21.09 -7.28
N VAL A 340 -19.44 -22.09 -6.53
CA VAL A 340 -19.87 -23.49 -6.75
C VAL A 340 -21.39 -23.58 -6.64
N ALA A 341 -22.03 -24.12 -7.68
CA ALA A 341 -23.47 -24.20 -7.70
C ALA A 341 -23.98 -25.30 -6.74
N PRO A 342 -25.13 -25.10 -6.08
CA PRO A 342 -25.74 -26.14 -5.23
C PRO A 342 -26.06 -27.45 -5.98
N LYS A 343 -26.19 -27.38 -7.31
CA LYS A 343 -26.43 -28.55 -8.20
C LYS A 343 -25.13 -29.34 -8.50
N THR A 344 -23.96 -28.89 -8.04
CA THR A 344 -22.71 -29.62 -8.24
C THR A 344 -22.74 -30.95 -7.48
N THR A 345 -22.49 -32.05 -8.17
CA THR A 345 -22.51 -33.39 -7.58
C THR A 345 -21.13 -34.01 -7.40
N SER A 346 -20.12 -33.47 -8.07
CA SER A 346 -18.72 -33.91 -7.96
C SER A 346 -17.77 -32.83 -8.47
N ALA A 347 -16.50 -32.93 -8.09
CA ALA A 347 -15.44 -32.07 -8.60
C ALA A 347 -15.22 -32.23 -10.12
N ASP A 348 -15.55 -33.40 -10.69
CA ASP A 348 -15.41 -33.65 -12.13
C ASP A 348 -16.50 -32.99 -12.96
N ASN A 349 -17.70 -32.86 -12.41
CA ASN A 349 -18.84 -32.19 -13.03
C ASN A 349 -19.24 -30.94 -12.23
N ALA A 350 -18.26 -30.08 -11.97
CA ALA A 350 -18.48 -28.87 -11.23
C ALA A 350 -19.18 -27.79 -12.04
N LEU A 351 -20.32 -27.35 -11.55
CA LEU A 351 -21.06 -26.20 -12.06
C LEU A 351 -20.79 -24.98 -11.18
N ALA A 352 -20.71 -23.80 -11.79
CA ALA A 352 -20.71 -22.53 -11.08
C ALA A 352 -21.99 -21.76 -11.35
N THR A 353 -22.51 -21.16 -10.31
CA THR A 353 -23.48 -20.06 -10.41
C THR A 353 -22.74 -18.78 -10.81
N VAL A 354 -23.30 -18.08 -11.79
CA VAL A 354 -22.74 -16.79 -12.26
C VAL A 354 -23.45 -15.66 -11.54
N TYR A 355 -22.65 -14.75 -10.97
CA TYR A 355 -23.11 -13.50 -10.39
C TYR A 355 -22.51 -12.32 -11.13
N LYS A 356 -23.28 -11.26 -11.33
CA LYS A 356 -22.83 -9.99 -11.90
C LYS A 356 -23.01 -8.89 -10.86
N TYR A 357 -21.96 -8.12 -10.66
CA TYR A 357 -21.94 -6.98 -9.75
C TYR A 357 -21.62 -5.70 -10.51
N GLY A 358 -22.24 -4.61 -10.10
CA GLY A 358 -21.89 -3.29 -10.58
C GLY A 358 -21.80 -2.31 -9.40
N TYR A 359 -20.78 -1.48 -9.40
CA TYR A 359 -20.56 -0.44 -8.38
C TYR A 359 -20.04 0.82 -9.04
N ASN A 360 -20.58 1.96 -8.60
CA ASN A 360 -20.08 3.26 -8.97
C ASN A 360 -19.89 4.07 -7.70
N TYR A 361 -18.66 4.44 -7.37
CA TYR A 361 -18.34 5.16 -6.14
C TYR A 361 -17.39 6.32 -6.39
N GLU A 362 -17.60 7.40 -5.65
CA GLU A 362 -16.71 8.55 -5.59
C GLU A 362 -16.40 8.88 -4.12
N GLN A 363 -15.12 9.02 -3.79
CA GLN A 363 -14.65 9.47 -2.49
C GLN A 363 -13.89 10.79 -2.64
N LYS A 364 -14.36 11.83 -1.96
CA LYS A 364 -13.72 13.14 -1.89
C LYS A 364 -13.12 13.35 -0.52
N LEU A 365 -11.86 13.75 -0.49
CA LEU A 365 -11.07 13.96 0.71
C LEU A 365 -10.54 15.39 0.76
N ASP A 366 -10.72 16.04 1.91
CA ASP A 366 -10.04 17.27 2.28
C ASP A 366 -9.20 16.98 3.54
N ILE A 367 -7.90 17.19 3.48
CA ILE A 367 -6.94 16.84 4.53
C ILE A 367 -6.07 18.05 4.86
N TYR A 368 -5.98 18.38 6.14
CA TYR A 368 -5.17 19.44 6.69
C TYR A 368 -4.22 18.84 7.72
N ASP A 369 -2.95 19.19 7.69
CA ASP A 369 -1.95 18.81 8.68
C ASP A 369 -1.09 20.03 9.03
N PHE A 370 -0.95 20.31 10.31
CA PHE A 370 -0.09 21.37 10.83
C PHE A 370 0.77 20.83 11.95
N PHE A 371 2.04 21.15 11.95
CA PHE A 371 2.90 20.88 13.09
C PHE A 371 4.00 21.95 13.25
N ALA A 372 4.48 22.04 14.48
CA ALA A 372 5.71 22.73 14.83
C ALA A 372 6.66 21.73 15.51
N LYS A 373 7.93 21.78 15.15
CA LYS A 373 9.01 21.00 15.77
C LYS A 373 10.22 21.87 16.06
N GLY A 374 10.94 21.53 17.09
CA GLY A 374 12.14 22.25 17.49
C GLY A 374 12.75 21.66 18.75
N THR A 375 13.75 22.36 19.26
CA THR A 375 14.44 21.95 20.48
C THR A 375 14.15 22.92 21.64
N TYR A 376 14.28 22.42 22.86
CA TYR A 376 14.17 23.20 24.09
C TYR A 376 15.19 22.72 25.12
N GLN A 377 15.59 23.65 26.02
CA GLN A 377 16.54 23.36 27.10
C GLN A 377 15.81 22.98 28.39
N LEU A 378 16.16 21.83 28.95
CA LEU A 378 15.69 21.42 30.28
C LEU A 378 16.79 20.63 30.99
N PHE A 379 17.02 20.95 32.28
CA PHE A 379 18.09 20.36 33.12
C PHE A 379 19.48 20.38 32.47
N GLY A 380 19.79 21.44 31.74
CA GLY A 380 21.09 21.64 31.08
C GLY A 380 21.30 20.75 29.82
N ARG A 381 20.25 20.14 29.29
CA ARG A 381 20.27 19.33 28.07
C ARG A 381 19.25 19.85 27.06
N GLU A 382 19.57 19.65 25.81
CA GLU A 382 18.65 19.90 24.69
C GLU A 382 17.73 18.70 24.46
N HIS A 383 16.45 18.99 24.27
CA HIS A 383 15.39 18.02 24.05
C HIS A 383 14.59 18.39 22.80
N ASP A 384 14.02 17.40 22.11
CA ASP A 384 13.16 17.64 20.96
C ASP A 384 11.69 17.73 21.37
N LEU A 385 10.93 18.58 20.68
CA LEU A 385 9.50 18.75 20.84
C LEU A 385 8.81 18.83 19.49
N VAL A 386 7.71 18.10 19.35
CA VAL A 386 6.78 18.22 18.23
C VAL A 386 5.38 18.36 18.79
N PHE A 387 4.62 19.30 18.26
CA PHE A 387 3.17 19.37 18.49
C PHE A 387 2.46 19.75 17.21
N GLY A 388 1.23 19.29 17.07
CA GLY A 388 0.48 19.55 15.85
C GLY A 388 -0.98 19.16 15.94
N ALA A 389 -1.66 19.43 14.85
CA ALA A 389 -3.06 19.08 14.65
C ALA A 389 -3.29 18.65 13.21
N ASN A 390 -4.18 17.70 13.03
CA ASN A 390 -4.66 17.34 11.70
C ASN A 390 -6.19 17.24 11.67
N HIS A 391 -6.74 17.47 10.49
CA HIS A 391 -8.16 17.30 10.24
C HIS A 391 -8.35 16.66 8.86
N SER A 392 -9.19 15.65 8.81
CA SER A 392 -9.60 15.02 7.55
C SER A 392 -11.11 14.94 7.45
N LYS A 393 -11.63 15.20 6.26
CA LYS A 393 -13.02 15.01 5.89
C LYS A 393 -13.08 14.13 4.66
N SER A 394 -13.78 13.00 4.77
CA SER A 394 -14.02 12.05 3.68
C SER A 394 -15.51 12.03 3.40
N ASN A 395 -15.89 12.24 2.14
CA ASN A 395 -17.26 12.05 1.66
C ASN A 395 -17.23 10.92 0.64
N ILE A 396 -17.96 9.84 0.91
CA ILE A 396 -18.13 8.71 -0.01
C ILE A 396 -19.57 8.75 -0.50
N THR A 397 -19.77 8.76 -1.80
CA THR A 397 -21.08 8.62 -2.45
C THR A 397 -20.99 7.54 -3.50
N GLY A 398 -22.05 6.78 -3.68
CA GLY A 398 -22.04 5.75 -4.69
C GLY A 398 -23.37 5.07 -4.89
N ALA A 399 -23.39 4.20 -5.87
CA ALA A 399 -24.51 3.35 -6.20
C ALA A 399 -24.02 1.95 -6.54
N TRP A 400 -24.86 0.95 -6.29
CA TRP A 400 -24.52 -0.45 -6.51
C TRP A 400 -25.75 -1.25 -6.94
N THR A 401 -25.53 -2.40 -7.59
CA THR A 401 -26.58 -3.35 -7.95
C THR A 401 -26.89 -4.26 -6.75
N SER A 402 -28.17 -4.54 -6.50
CA SER A 402 -28.55 -5.61 -5.57
C SER A 402 -28.43 -6.98 -6.20
N TRP A 403 -28.19 -7.98 -5.36
CA TRP A 403 -28.07 -9.37 -5.75
C TRP A 403 -29.31 -9.93 -6.48
N ASP A 404 -30.50 -9.47 -6.09
CA ASP A 404 -31.77 -10.00 -6.58
C ASP A 404 -32.13 -9.51 -7.98
N GLN A 405 -31.58 -8.37 -8.41
CA GLN A 405 -31.95 -7.70 -9.67
C GLN A 405 -31.21 -8.21 -10.89
N VAL A 406 -30.03 -8.80 -10.72
CA VAL A 406 -29.29 -9.44 -11.81
C VAL A 406 -30.02 -10.69 -12.31
N LEU A 407 -30.89 -11.26 -11.47
CA LEU A 407 -31.66 -12.46 -11.79
C LEU A 407 -33.00 -12.13 -12.48
N GLU A 408 -33.63 -11.01 -12.15
CA GLU A 408 -34.88 -10.58 -12.79
C GLU A 408 -34.69 -10.22 -14.27
N ASP A 409 -33.54 -9.64 -14.64
CA ASP A 409 -33.22 -9.32 -16.03
C ASP A 409 -32.95 -10.54 -16.90
N TYR A 410 -32.55 -11.65 -16.32
CA TYR A 410 -32.30 -12.89 -17.05
C TYR A 410 -33.60 -13.63 -17.40
N SER A 411 -34.64 -13.49 -16.59
CA SER A 411 -35.97 -14.01 -16.85
C SER A 411 -36.70 -13.31 -18.03
N LEU A 412 -36.29 -12.05 -18.32
CA LEU A 412 -36.84 -11.26 -19.43
C LEU A 412 -36.30 -11.66 -20.81
N VAL A 413 -35.19 -12.41 -20.90
CA VAL A 413 -34.61 -12.87 -22.18
C VAL A 413 -35.16 -14.22 -22.62
N GLY A 414 -35.79 -14.98 -21.74
CA GLY A 414 -36.46 -16.26 -22.03
C GLY A 414 -37.95 -16.18 -21.75
N GLY A 415 -38.75 -15.73 -22.74
CA GLY A 415 -40.18 -15.50 -22.65
C GLY A 415 -41.01 -16.50 -21.83
N GLY A 416 -41.76 -15.96 -20.87
CA GLY A 416 -43.00 -16.50 -20.33
C GLY A 416 -42.91 -17.32 -19.06
N GLU A 417 -43.69 -16.89 -18.09
CA GLU A 417 -44.09 -17.45 -16.81
C GLU A 417 -43.23 -17.11 -15.60
N THR A 418 -43.90 -16.83 -14.49
CA THR A 418 -43.39 -16.40 -13.18
C THR A 418 -41.99 -16.80 -12.82
N PRO A 419 -41.08 -15.87 -12.40
CA PRO A 419 -39.69 -16.16 -12.19
C PRO A 419 -39.48 -17.12 -11.01
N THR A 420 -39.36 -18.40 -11.32
CA THR A 420 -38.56 -19.28 -10.50
C THR A 420 -37.13 -18.76 -10.65
N ARG A 421 -36.41 -18.46 -9.54
CA ARG A 421 -35.01 -18.00 -9.51
C ARG A 421 -34.12 -19.02 -10.26
N ASP A 422 -34.08 -18.98 -11.59
CA ASP A 422 -33.20 -19.82 -12.37
C ASP A 422 -31.84 -19.13 -12.49
N TYR A 423 -30.90 -19.59 -11.67
CA TYR A 423 -29.50 -19.17 -11.75
C TYR A 423 -28.89 -19.58 -13.08
N LEU A 424 -28.07 -18.70 -13.66
CA LEU A 424 -27.21 -19.08 -14.78
C LEU A 424 -26.07 -19.97 -14.27
N TYR A 425 -26.00 -21.18 -14.81
CA TYR A 425 -24.96 -22.15 -14.48
C TYR A 425 -24.00 -22.33 -15.65
N VAL A 426 -22.71 -22.40 -15.33
CA VAL A 426 -21.63 -22.68 -16.29
C VAL A 426 -20.77 -23.83 -15.78
N ASN A 427 -20.18 -24.61 -16.67
CA ASN A 427 -19.19 -25.59 -16.28
C ASN A 427 -17.86 -24.88 -16.04
N ILE A 428 -17.32 -25.01 -14.80
CA ILE A 428 -16.12 -24.29 -14.38
C ILE A 428 -14.89 -24.71 -15.18
N LYS A 429 -14.73 -26.01 -15.48
CA LYS A 429 -13.57 -26.56 -16.22
C LYS A 429 -13.50 -26.05 -17.66
N ASN A 430 -14.65 -25.86 -18.28
CA ASN A 430 -14.77 -25.46 -19.69
C ASN A 430 -15.27 -24.03 -19.85
N TYR A 431 -15.10 -23.22 -18.81
CA TYR A 431 -15.55 -21.83 -18.81
C TYR A 431 -14.82 -21.00 -19.86
N SER A 432 -15.59 -20.19 -20.60
CA SER A 432 -15.07 -19.21 -21.55
C SER A 432 -15.58 -17.82 -21.22
N PRO A 433 -14.72 -16.79 -21.14
CA PRO A 433 -15.13 -15.40 -20.90
C PRO A 433 -16.13 -14.84 -21.91
N TYR A 434 -16.29 -15.48 -23.07
CA TYR A 434 -17.14 -15.05 -24.19
C TYR A 434 -18.51 -15.67 -24.20
N GLN A 435 -18.81 -16.61 -23.30
CA GLN A 435 -20.07 -17.41 -23.37
C GLN A 435 -21.24 -16.76 -22.63
N LEU A 436 -20.98 -15.74 -21.77
CA LEU A 436 -22.04 -15.13 -20.99
C LEU A 436 -22.89 -14.18 -21.85
N PRO A 437 -24.20 -14.06 -21.61
CA PRO A 437 -25.02 -13.01 -22.20
C PRO A 437 -24.60 -11.65 -21.67
N TYR A 438 -24.87 -10.59 -22.44
CA TYR A 438 -24.63 -9.23 -21.98
C TYR A 438 -25.69 -8.84 -20.95
N ILE A 439 -25.25 -8.49 -19.75
CA ILE A 439 -26.07 -7.93 -18.68
C ILE A 439 -25.49 -6.54 -18.35
N ALA A 440 -26.26 -5.48 -18.63
CA ALA A 440 -25.84 -4.12 -18.30
C ALA A 440 -25.88 -3.90 -16.77
N PRO A 441 -24.85 -3.28 -16.17
CA PRO A 441 -24.92 -2.91 -14.77
C PRO A 441 -26.06 -1.91 -14.54
N ARG A 442 -26.91 -2.16 -13.55
CA ARG A 442 -27.98 -1.25 -13.11
C ARG A 442 -27.72 -0.85 -11.67
N TYR A 443 -27.47 0.42 -11.44
CA TYR A 443 -27.19 0.97 -10.10
C TYR A 443 -28.51 1.42 -9.48
N GLN A 444 -29.05 0.65 -8.55
CA GLN A 444 -30.37 0.95 -7.96
C GLN A 444 -30.27 1.37 -6.48
N ASN A 445 -29.30 0.83 -5.76
CA ASN A 445 -29.08 1.20 -4.37
C ASN A 445 -28.05 2.32 -4.31
N THR A 446 -28.29 3.30 -3.45
CA THR A 446 -27.37 4.41 -3.25
C THR A 446 -26.87 4.43 -1.81
N SER A 447 -25.64 4.82 -1.61
CA SER A 447 -25.09 5.08 -0.29
C SER A 447 -24.36 6.43 -0.27
N ALA A 448 -24.39 7.06 0.89
CA ALA A 448 -23.60 8.26 1.16
C ALA A 448 -23.12 8.19 2.60
N ASP A 449 -21.83 8.34 2.80
CA ASP A 449 -21.20 8.42 4.12
C ASP A 449 -20.23 9.59 4.19
N GLN A 450 -20.15 10.23 5.34
CA GLN A 450 -19.22 11.30 5.61
C GLN A 450 -18.50 11.02 6.92
N VAL A 451 -17.20 10.86 6.84
CA VAL A 451 -16.33 10.67 8.00
C VAL A 451 -15.48 11.92 8.22
N ARG A 452 -15.40 12.37 9.46
CA ARG A 452 -14.50 13.45 9.91
C ARG A 452 -13.62 12.92 11.03
N GLN A 453 -12.34 13.21 10.94
CA GLN A 453 -11.38 12.93 12.00
C GLN A 453 -10.57 14.18 12.31
N THR A 454 -10.47 14.54 13.59
CA THR A 454 -9.60 15.63 14.05
C THR A 454 -8.69 15.07 15.14
N GLY A 455 -7.42 15.38 15.08
CA GLY A 455 -6.44 14.95 16.07
C GLY A 455 -5.50 16.07 16.48
N TYR A 456 -5.17 16.08 17.76
CA TYR A 456 -4.14 16.95 18.36
C TYR A 456 -3.08 16.06 18.97
N TYR A 457 -1.82 16.33 18.72
CA TYR A 457 -0.73 15.48 19.20
C TYR A 457 0.43 16.31 19.76
N LEU A 458 1.10 15.72 20.73
CA LEU A 458 2.29 16.24 21.37
C LEU A 458 3.28 15.11 21.55
N THR A 459 4.54 15.32 21.18
CA THR A 459 5.62 14.34 21.34
C THR A 459 6.88 15.07 21.78
N THR A 460 7.56 14.53 22.79
CA THR A 460 8.88 15.01 23.22
C THR A 460 9.88 13.85 23.23
N ARG A 461 11.12 14.14 22.83
CA ARG A 461 12.27 13.25 22.99
C ARG A 461 13.21 13.84 24.01
N LEU A 462 13.27 13.21 25.16
CA LEU A 462 14.08 13.61 26.30
C LEU A 462 15.45 12.95 26.22
N ASN A 463 16.50 13.75 26.14
CA ASN A 463 17.89 13.32 26.21
C ASN A 463 18.31 13.24 27.68
N ILE A 464 18.05 12.10 28.35
CA ILE A 464 18.26 11.94 29.80
C ILE A 464 19.77 11.91 30.11
N ILE A 465 20.49 11.07 29.40
CA ILE A 465 21.96 11.03 29.33
C ILE A 465 22.34 10.71 27.87
N ASP A 466 23.60 10.90 27.49
CA ASP A 466 23.99 10.75 26.09
C ASP A 466 23.59 9.41 25.45
N PRO A 467 23.78 8.23 26.10
CA PRO A 467 23.34 6.97 25.52
C PRO A 467 21.84 6.68 25.71
N PHE A 468 21.13 7.37 26.63
CA PHE A 468 19.76 7.00 26.99
C PHE A 468 18.78 8.13 26.70
N LYS A 469 17.80 7.84 25.83
CA LYS A 469 16.77 8.78 25.41
C LYS A 469 15.37 8.17 25.64
N VAL A 470 14.43 9.02 25.99
CA VAL A 470 13.02 8.67 26.21
C VAL A 470 12.16 9.48 25.26
N ILE A 471 11.29 8.82 24.54
CA ILE A 471 10.27 9.48 23.70
C ILE A 471 8.92 9.26 24.38
N ALA A 472 8.19 10.34 24.63
CA ALA A 472 6.83 10.30 25.14
C ALA A 472 5.92 11.11 24.23
N GLY A 473 4.80 10.54 23.86
CA GLY A 473 3.82 11.19 23.00
C GLY A 473 2.40 10.85 23.39
N VAL A 474 1.49 11.73 23.05
CA VAL A 474 0.04 11.51 23.21
C VAL A 474 -0.71 12.17 22.06
N ARG A 475 -1.74 11.51 21.59
CA ARG A 475 -2.71 12.07 20.65
C ARG A 475 -4.10 12.00 21.27
N GLN A 476 -4.85 13.08 21.09
CA GLN A 476 -6.30 13.12 21.33
C GLN A 476 -7.01 13.17 19.98
N SER A 477 -7.91 12.23 19.75
CA SER A 477 -8.68 12.12 18.50
C SER A 477 -10.18 12.27 18.74
N ASN A 478 -10.84 12.94 17.79
CA ASN A 478 -12.29 12.98 17.65
C ASN A 478 -12.64 12.36 16.29
N TYR A 479 -13.57 11.42 16.29
CA TYR A 479 -14.03 10.72 15.10
C TYR A 479 -15.56 10.82 15.00
N GLU A 480 -16.07 11.18 13.83
CA GLU A 480 -17.48 11.36 13.56
C GLU A 480 -17.82 10.79 12.17
N SER A 481 -18.77 9.87 12.11
CA SER A 481 -19.52 9.52 10.91
C SER A 481 -20.90 10.15 11.02
N VAL A 482 -21.27 10.96 9.99
CA VAL A 482 -22.38 11.94 10.12
C VAL A 482 -23.74 11.31 10.40
N ASN A 483 -23.99 10.09 9.94
CA ASN A 483 -25.28 9.41 10.10
C ASN A 483 -25.26 8.24 11.07
N GLU A 484 -24.11 7.89 11.62
CA GLU A 484 -23.96 6.63 12.33
C GLU A 484 -23.47 6.80 13.77
N TYR A 485 -22.37 7.52 13.99
CA TYR A 485 -21.78 7.62 15.33
C TYR A 485 -20.78 8.75 15.50
N LYS A 486 -20.53 9.10 16.75
CA LYS A 486 -19.51 10.06 17.17
C LYS A 486 -18.80 9.55 18.42
N LYS A 487 -17.47 9.47 18.37
CA LYS A 487 -16.60 9.23 19.52
C LYS A 487 -15.60 10.37 19.63
N SER A 488 -15.48 10.94 20.84
CA SER A 488 -14.62 12.09 21.12
C SER A 488 -13.64 11.73 22.24
N ASN A 489 -12.54 12.48 22.31
CA ASN A 489 -11.53 12.36 23.36
C ASN A 489 -10.86 10.98 23.45
N ILE A 490 -10.68 10.31 22.30
CA ILE A 490 -9.94 9.06 22.25
C ILE A 490 -8.46 9.39 22.40
N LEU A 491 -7.83 8.88 23.47
CA LEU A 491 -6.40 9.10 23.75
C LEU A 491 -5.59 7.93 23.19
N THR A 492 -4.52 8.26 22.52
CA THR A 492 -3.57 7.31 21.91
C THR A 492 -2.17 7.64 22.44
N PRO A 493 -1.67 6.95 23.48
CA PRO A 493 -0.36 7.16 24.02
C PRO A 493 0.74 6.51 23.16
N TYR A 494 1.92 7.08 23.26
CA TYR A 494 3.17 6.58 22.67
C TYR A 494 4.30 6.69 23.69
N PHE A 495 5.06 5.63 23.87
CA PHE A 495 6.23 5.64 24.73
C PHE A 495 7.37 4.83 24.10
N GLY A 496 8.57 5.40 24.05
CA GLY A 496 9.74 4.76 23.48
C GLY A 496 10.99 5.02 24.32
N LEU A 497 11.83 4.01 24.42
CA LEU A 497 13.15 4.07 25.07
C LEU A 497 14.19 3.67 24.05
N THR A 498 15.32 4.40 24.00
CA THR A 498 16.49 4.00 23.24
C THR A 498 17.73 4.12 24.12
N TYR A 499 18.60 3.11 24.02
CA TYR A 499 19.90 3.07 24.70
C TYR A 499 20.99 2.74 23.69
N ALA A 500 21.84 3.71 23.37
CA ALA A 500 23.01 3.52 22.54
C ALA A 500 24.05 2.73 23.34
N ILE A 501 24.23 1.45 23.03
CA ILE A 501 25.24 0.58 23.65
C ILE A 501 26.63 1.03 23.21
N ASN A 502 26.74 1.42 21.95
CA ASN A 502 27.86 2.11 21.33
C ASN A 502 27.39 2.86 20.07
N ASP A 503 28.30 3.47 19.32
CA ASP A 503 27.97 4.28 18.12
C ASP A 503 27.27 3.44 17.03
N ALA A 504 27.53 2.15 16.97
CA ALA A 504 26.96 1.27 15.96
C ALA A 504 25.66 0.55 16.42
N LEU A 505 25.46 0.33 17.74
CA LEU A 505 24.43 -0.55 18.27
C LEU A 505 23.53 0.19 19.29
N THR A 506 22.23 0.14 19.04
CA THR A 506 21.21 0.71 19.92
C THR A 506 20.19 -0.36 20.30
N ALA A 507 19.91 -0.48 21.60
CA ALA A 507 18.77 -1.22 22.13
C ALA A 507 17.57 -0.30 22.26
N TYR A 508 16.35 -0.84 22.06
CA TYR A 508 15.12 -0.05 22.23
C TYR A 508 13.99 -0.89 22.80
N ALA A 509 13.02 -0.19 23.39
CA ALA A 509 11.73 -0.73 23.75
C ALA A 509 10.65 0.31 23.46
N SER A 510 9.45 -0.11 23.09
CA SER A 510 8.32 0.80 22.86
C SER A 510 6.98 0.21 23.25
N TYR A 511 6.09 1.12 23.59
CA TYR A 511 4.65 0.94 23.68
C TYR A 511 3.98 1.93 22.73
N THR A 512 3.14 1.43 21.84
CA THR A 512 2.38 2.26 20.91
C THR A 512 0.93 1.79 20.87
N ASP A 513 0.03 2.72 20.62
CA ASP A 513 -1.40 2.47 20.60
C ASP A 513 -2.05 2.99 19.32
N THR A 514 -3.20 2.44 19.00
CA THR A 514 -4.10 2.89 17.93
C THR A 514 -5.52 2.48 18.27
N PHE A 515 -6.49 2.99 17.48
CA PHE A 515 -7.87 2.58 17.65
C PHE A 515 -8.59 2.41 16.32
N VAL A 516 -9.61 1.57 16.31
CA VAL A 516 -10.57 1.43 15.21
C VAL A 516 -11.96 1.62 15.75
N VAL A 517 -12.71 2.55 15.17
CA VAL A 517 -14.11 2.76 15.58
C VAL A 517 -14.97 1.62 15.05
N GLN A 518 -15.87 1.10 15.87
CA GLN A 518 -16.82 0.06 15.50
C GLN A 518 -18.25 0.59 15.57
N ASN A 519 -19.01 0.35 14.47
CA ASN A 519 -20.42 0.74 14.37
C ASN A 519 -21.34 -0.39 14.84
N VAL A 520 -21.18 -0.78 16.10
CA VAL A 520 -21.96 -1.85 16.75
C VAL A 520 -22.47 -1.31 18.06
N LYS A 521 -23.71 -1.66 18.43
CA LYS A 521 -24.39 -1.18 19.65
C LYS A 521 -24.55 -2.31 20.69
N ASP A 522 -24.49 -1.90 21.94
CA ASP A 522 -24.80 -2.73 23.11
C ASP A 522 -26.33 -2.85 23.33
N ARG A 523 -26.74 -3.50 24.44
CA ARG A 523 -28.15 -3.64 24.83
C ARG A 523 -28.89 -2.31 25.12
N ASN A 524 -28.15 -1.24 25.37
CA ASN A 524 -28.70 0.10 25.67
C ASN A 524 -28.72 0.98 24.43
N GLU A 525 -28.51 0.39 23.24
CA GLU A 525 -28.33 1.10 21.97
C GLU A 525 -27.14 2.08 21.94
N THR A 526 -26.20 1.90 22.90
CA THR A 526 -24.99 2.71 22.97
C THR A 526 -23.90 2.09 22.09
N LEU A 527 -23.20 2.91 21.33
CA LEU A 527 -22.06 2.47 20.55
C LEU A 527 -20.97 1.91 21.46
N LEU A 528 -20.47 0.73 21.09
CA LEU A 528 -19.34 0.12 21.77
C LEU A 528 -18.11 1.04 21.74
N ASP A 529 -17.24 0.86 22.73
CA ASP A 529 -15.95 1.54 22.73
C ASP A 529 -15.13 1.10 21.51
N PRO A 530 -14.26 1.97 20.98
CA PRO A 530 -13.39 1.62 19.87
C PRO A 530 -12.55 0.38 20.21
N VAL A 531 -12.31 -0.45 19.21
CA VAL A 531 -11.25 -1.46 19.27
C VAL A 531 -9.93 -0.74 19.48
N GLN A 532 -9.12 -1.18 20.44
CA GLN A 532 -7.79 -0.63 20.71
C GLN A 532 -6.72 -1.64 20.31
N GLY A 533 -5.65 -1.15 19.68
CA GLY A 533 -4.52 -1.96 19.26
C GLY A 533 -3.25 -1.55 20.01
N ASN A 534 -2.87 -2.28 21.04
CA ASN A 534 -1.71 -2.02 21.89
C ASN A 534 -0.53 -2.84 21.41
N VAL A 535 0.58 -2.19 21.07
CA VAL A 535 1.80 -2.85 20.55
C VAL A 535 2.96 -2.63 21.51
N TYR A 536 3.55 -3.72 21.96
CA TYR A 536 4.79 -3.78 22.73
C TYR A 536 5.89 -4.30 21.82
N GLU A 537 7.02 -3.63 21.79
CA GLU A 537 8.18 -4.02 20.97
C GLU A 537 9.47 -3.81 21.75
N ILE A 538 10.39 -4.77 21.62
CA ILE A 538 11.77 -4.67 22.13
C ILE A 538 12.71 -5.14 21.03
N GLY A 539 13.85 -4.47 20.88
CA GLY A 539 14.77 -4.86 19.83
C GLY A 539 16.16 -4.23 19.92
N LEU A 540 16.98 -4.66 18.97
CA LEU A 540 18.32 -4.15 18.73
C LEU A 540 18.40 -3.63 17.30
N LYS A 541 19.09 -2.52 17.10
CA LYS A 541 19.38 -1.94 15.78
C LYS A 541 20.86 -1.63 15.68
N ALA A 542 21.48 -2.03 14.58
CA ALA A 542 22.87 -1.75 14.28
C ALA A 542 23.00 -0.96 12.97
N GLY A 543 23.83 0.09 12.99
CA GLY A 543 24.30 0.78 11.80
C GLY A 543 25.78 0.51 11.63
N LEU A 544 26.14 -0.13 10.53
CA LEU A 544 27.50 -0.55 10.24
C LEU A 544 28.05 0.21 9.03
N TRP A 545 29.36 0.48 9.07
CA TRP A 545 30.06 1.17 7.98
C TRP A 545 29.43 2.54 7.64
N ASP A 546 29.30 3.40 8.65
CA ASP A 546 28.66 4.74 8.55
C ASP A 546 27.19 4.66 8.08
N ASP A 547 26.46 3.70 8.63
CA ASP A 547 25.05 3.41 8.33
C ASP A 547 24.76 2.98 6.87
N ARG A 548 25.80 2.54 6.13
CA ARG A 548 25.62 1.92 4.81
C ARG A 548 24.93 0.58 4.87
N LEU A 549 25.02 -0.12 6.02
CA LEU A 549 24.25 -1.31 6.33
C LEU A 549 23.49 -1.12 7.64
N ILE A 550 22.18 -1.29 7.60
CA ILE A 550 21.32 -1.33 8.79
C ILE A 550 20.88 -2.76 9.03
N ALA A 551 21.07 -3.22 10.27
CA ALA A 551 20.55 -4.50 10.74
C ALA A 551 19.66 -4.31 11.96
N SER A 552 18.59 -5.09 12.08
CA SER A 552 17.70 -5.05 13.23
C SER A 552 17.13 -6.42 13.57
N VAL A 553 16.85 -6.61 14.85
CA VAL A 553 16.04 -7.71 15.37
C VAL A 553 15.05 -7.16 16.39
N ALA A 554 13.79 -7.59 16.30
CA ALA A 554 12.73 -7.14 17.17
C ALA A 554 11.82 -8.29 17.59
N GLY A 555 11.48 -8.34 18.87
CA GLY A 555 10.36 -9.13 19.39
C GLY A 555 9.16 -8.21 19.60
N PHE A 556 7.98 -8.64 19.19
CA PHE A 556 6.76 -7.86 19.32
C PHE A 556 5.59 -8.67 19.90
N LYS A 557 4.67 -7.97 20.53
CA LYS A 557 3.35 -8.44 20.94
C LYS A 557 2.34 -7.35 20.67
N THR A 558 1.29 -7.67 19.93
CA THR A 558 0.15 -6.81 19.64
C THR A 558 -1.10 -7.40 20.24
N ASN A 559 -1.79 -6.65 21.08
CA ASN A 559 -3.12 -7.01 21.59
C ASN A 559 -4.14 -6.11 20.91
N GLN A 560 -5.15 -6.68 20.30
CA GLN A 560 -6.32 -5.95 19.82
C GLN A 560 -7.49 -6.28 20.75
N ILE A 561 -7.86 -5.32 21.60
CA ILE A 561 -8.88 -5.45 22.66
C ILE A 561 -10.15 -4.68 22.30
N ASN A 562 -11.22 -4.88 23.07
CA ASN A 562 -12.54 -4.28 22.87
C ASN A 562 -13.19 -4.67 21.54
N ARG A 563 -12.82 -5.79 20.94
CA ARG A 563 -13.51 -6.30 19.76
C ARG A 563 -14.95 -6.64 20.12
N SER A 564 -15.88 -6.32 19.22
CA SER A 564 -17.27 -6.72 19.35
C SER A 564 -17.37 -8.24 19.33
N ILE A 565 -17.98 -8.80 20.37
CA ILE A 565 -18.40 -10.20 20.44
C ILE A 565 -19.88 -10.27 20.80
N ARG A 566 -20.55 -11.36 20.38
CA ARG A 566 -21.95 -11.59 20.72
C ARG A 566 -22.11 -11.93 22.20
N ASP A 567 -23.14 -11.34 22.83
CA ASP A 567 -23.62 -11.76 24.12
C ASP A 567 -24.77 -12.78 23.90
N GLU A 568 -24.42 -14.05 23.90
CA GLU A 568 -25.37 -15.16 23.64
C GLU A 568 -26.57 -15.19 24.65
N SER A 569 -26.41 -14.57 25.80
CA SER A 569 -27.48 -14.45 26.79
C SER A 569 -28.60 -13.50 26.39
N THR A 570 -28.39 -12.67 25.35
CA THR A 570 -29.27 -11.56 24.97
C THR A 570 -30.06 -11.81 23.68
N LYS A 571 -30.21 -13.08 23.27
CA LYS A 571 -30.93 -13.45 22.04
C LYS A 571 -32.33 -12.82 22.00
N GLY A 572 -32.61 -12.09 20.92
CA GLY A 572 -33.90 -11.39 20.71
C GLY A 572 -34.03 -10.03 21.38
N GLN A 573 -33.00 -9.55 22.09
CA GLN A 573 -33.05 -8.27 22.81
C GLN A 573 -32.51 -7.06 21.99
N CYS A 574 -31.76 -7.30 20.91
CA CYS A 574 -31.13 -6.25 20.13
C CYS A 574 -31.46 -6.33 18.62
N PRO A 575 -32.75 -6.16 18.24
CA PRO A 575 -33.17 -6.27 16.83
C PRO A 575 -32.57 -5.18 15.92
N PHE A 576 -32.04 -4.10 16.51
CA PHE A 576 -31.37 -3.00 15.81
C PHE A 576 -29.94 -3.34 15.31
N ASN A 577 -29.36 -4.48 15.70
CA ASN A 577 -28.06 -4.95 15.24
C ASN A 577 -28.19 -5.80 13.96
N GLY A 578 -28.73 -5.22 12.88
CA GLY A 578 -28.73 -5.84 11.54
C GLY A 578 -29.59 -7.10 11.39
N GLY A 579 -30.65 -7.25 12.21
CA GLY A 579 -31.55 -8.42 12.17
C GLY A 579 -31.04 -9.63 12.94
N GLU A 580 -29.80 -9.60 13.45
CA GLU A 580 -29.31 -10.56 14.43
C GLU A 580 -29.82 -10.19 15.83
N ALA A 581 -30.55 -11.09 16.42
CA ALA A 581 -31.26 -10.88 17.68
C ALA A 581 -30.37 -10.79 18.94
N TYR A 582 -29.06 -10.61 18.79
CA TYR A 582 -28.10 -10.58 19.91
C TYR A 582 -27.57 -9.16 20.15
N CYS A 583 -27.37 -8.81 21.42
CA CYS A 583 -26.57 -7.66 21.79
C CYS A 583 -25.07 -7.98 21.62
N ASN A 584 -24.25 -6.94 21.52
CA ASN A 584 -22.81 -7.08 21.48
C ASN A 584 -22.17 -6.40 22.69
N VAL A 585 -20.99 -6.87 23.06
CA VAL A 585 -20.14 -6.29 24.10
C VAL A 585 -18.72 -6.10 23.58
N ALA A 586 -18.05 -5.04 24.02
CA ALA A 586 -16.68 -4.74 23.66
C ALA A 586 -15.70 -5.46 24.59
N SER A 587 -15.58 -6.78 24.48
CA SER A 587 -14.70 -7.58 25.34
C SER A 587 -13.86 -8.61 24.62
N GLY A 588 -14.00 -8.74 23.29
CA GLY A 588 -13.17 -9.64 22.49
C GLY A 588 -11.71 -9.19 22.44
N GLU A 589 -10.79 -10.17 22.39
CA GLU A 589 -9.36 -9.95 22.31
C GLU A 589 -8.71 -10.87 21.27
N VAL A 590 -7.80 -10.28 20.46
CA VAL A 590 -6.91 -10.99 19.56
C VAL A 590 -5.47 -10.63 19.91
N ILE A 591 -4.59 -11.63 19.91
CA ILE A 591 -3.16 -11.46 20.17
C ILE A 591 -2.38 -11.86 18.91
N SER A 592 -1.43 -11.02 18.52
CA SER A 592 -0.38 -11.35 17.57
C SER A 592 0.98 -11.18 18.23
N LYS A 593 1.89 -12.14 18.06
CA LYS A 593 3.25 -12.10 18.63
C LYS A 593 4.25 -12.75 17.70
N GLY A 594 5.49 -12.26 17.74
CA GLY A 594 6.50 -12.78 16.86
C GLY A 594 7.86 -12.13 17.00
N ILE A 595 8.74 -12.49 16.04
CA ILE A 595 10.10 -11.98 15.92
C ILE A 595 10.31 -11.56 14.46
N GLU A 596 10.94 -10.41 14.27
CA GLU A 596 11.35 -9.89 12.96
C GLU A 596 12.85 -9.63 12.96
N THR A 597 13.49 -9.96 11.84
CA THR A 597 14.90 -9.64 11.59
C THR A 597 15.01 -8.98 10.23
N GLU A 598 15.78 -7.90 10.11
CA GLU A 598 16.01 -7.20 8.86
C GLU A 598 17.47 -6.82 8.73
N ILE A 599 18.05 -7.00 7.52
CA ILE A 599 19.36 -6.54 7.13
C ILE A 599 19.20 -5.83 5.79
N ARG A 600 19.65 -4.58 5.68
CA ARG A 600 19.47 -3.77 4.48
C ARG A 600 20.64 -2.85 4.24
N GLY A 601 21.12 -2.80 3.00
CA GLY A 601 22.18 -1.90 2.56
C GLY A 601 23.35 -2.58 1.88
N GLU A 602 24.48 -1.91 1.84
CA GLU A 602 25.72 -2.39 1.23
C GLU A 602 26.50 -3.26 2.22
N ILE A 603 26.52 -4.59 2.01
CA ILE A 603 27.17 -5.53 2.92
C ILE A 603 28.69 -5.61 2.67
N ILE A 604 29.13 -5.50 1.43
CA ILE A 604 30.48 -5.24 0.97
C ILE A 604 30.41 -4.28 -0.21
N PRO A 605 31.49 -3.59 -0.60
CA PRO A 605 31.46 -2.66 -1.72
C PRO A 605 30.79 -3.25 -2.97
N ASN A 606 29.82 -2.52 -3.53
CA ASN A 606 29.02 -2.90 -4.70
C ASN A 606 28.01 -4.06 -4.51
N LEU A 607 27.88 -4.64 -3.31
CA LEU A 607 26.86 -5.65 -3.00
C LEU A 607 25.77 -5.03 -2.11
N ASN A 608 24.64 -4.69 -2.71
CA ASN A 608 23.46 -4.27 -2.00
C ASN A 608 22.60 -5.50 -1.62
N LEU A 609 22.14 -5.52 -0.39
CA LEU A 609 21.29 -6.57 0.18
C LEU A 609 20.05 -5.98 0.84
N SER A 610 18.91 -6.64 0.66
CA SER A 610 17.71 -6.50 1.46
C SER A 610 17.26 -7.90 1.88
N PHE A 611 17.40 -8.21 3.16
CA PHE A 611 16.97 -9.47 3.76
C PHE A 611 15.99 -9.18 4.89
N GLY A 612 14.89 -9.93 4.95
CA GLY A 612 13.92 -9.87 6.02
C GLY A 612 13.39 -11.26 6.36
N TYR A 613 13.22 -11.51 7.65
CA TYR A 613 12.56 -12.70 8.15
C TYR A 613 11.56 -12.32 9.23
N THR A 614 10.37 -12.93 9.18
CA THR A 614 9.32 -12.76 10.16
C THR A 614 8.78 -14.10 10.58
N TYR A 615 8.73 -14.32 11.89
CA TYR A 615 7.94 -15.36 12.54
C TYR A 615 6.78 -14.67 13.25
N ASN A 616 5.55 -15.08 12.97
CA ASN A 616 4.35 -14.48 13.55
C ASN A 616 3.27 -15.53 13.83
N THR A 617 2.65 -15.46 15.01
CA THR A 617 1.47 -16.25 15.36
C THR A 617 0.35 -15.34 15.81
N THR A 618 -0.90 -15.73 15.52
CA THR A 618 -2.11 -14.98 15.88
C THR A 618 -3.11 -15.90 16.54
N GLU A 619 -3.85 -15.39 17.53
CA GLU A 619 -4.87 -16.17 18.23
C GLU A 619 -6.02 -15.30 18.72
N TYR A 620 -7.23 -15.85 18.77
CA TYR A 620 -8.34 -15.29 19.52
C TYR A 620 -8.12 -15.60 21.02
N ALA A 621 -7.73 -14.59 21.78
CA ALA A 621 -7.43 -14.75 23.22
C ALA A 621 -8.69 -14.67 24.08
N ASN A 622 -9.68 -13.88 23.68
CA ASN A 622 -10.99 -13.82 24.30
C ASN A 622 -12.07 -13.69 23.21
N ASP A 623 -12.75 -14.80 22.96
CA ASP A 623 -13.87 -14.91 22.01
C ASP A 623 -14.67 -16.16 22.38
N PRO A 624 -15.97 -16.06 22.71
CA PRO A 624 -16.77 -17.21 23.14
C PRO A 624 -16.85 -18.36 22.14
N THR A 625 -16.73 -18.02 20.84
CA THR A 625 -16.85 -19.00 19.75
C THR A 625 -15.48 -19.49 19.26
N ASN A 626 -14.48 -18.60 19.25
CA ASN A 626 -13.22 -18.83 18.55
C ASN A 626 -11.99 -18.88 19.49
N GLN A 627 -12.18 -18.86 20.82
CA GLN A 627 -11.08 -18.79 21.78
C GLN A 627 -10.01 -19.88 21.54
N GLY A 628 -8.77 -19.47 21.45
CA GLY A 628 -7.63 -20.35 21.19
C GLY A 628 -7.46 -20.74 19.69
N LEU A 629 -8.39 -20.34 18.82
CA LEU A 629 -8.26 -20.54 17.39
C LEU A 629 -7.34 -19.48 16.77
N VAL A 630 -6.77 -19.82 15.60
CA VAL A 630 -5.93 -18.89 14.84
C VAL A 630 -6.78 -17.75 14.29
N PHE A 631 -6.33 -16.52 14.53
CA PHE A 631 -6.89 -15.32 13.89
C PHE A 631 -6.20 -15.11 12.53
N ASN A 632 -6.96 -14.77 11.47
CA ASN A 632 -6.45 -14.63 10.10
C ASN A 632 -5.67 -15.88 9.64
N GLU A 633 -6.41 -16.96 9.42
CA GLU A 633 -5.90 -18.29 9.07
C GLU A 633 -5.05 -18.33 7.79
N ASP A 634 -5.23 -17.37 6.87
CA ASP A 634 -4.49 -17.22 5.61
C ASP A 634 -3.09 -16.60 5.79
N THR A 635 -2.71 -16.25 7.04
CA THR A 635 -1.39 -15.69 7.31
C THR A 635 -0.37 -16.80 7.56
N PRO A 636 0.72 -16.90 6.77
CA PRO A 636 1.84 -17.81 7.02
C PRO A 636 2.57 -17.43 8.32
N GLU A 637 2.97 -18.43 9.11
CA GLU A 637 3.75 -18.20 10.33
C GLU A 637 5.19 -17.73 10.04
N HIS A 638 5.78 -18.21 8.93
CA HIS A 638 7.15 -17.89 8.54
C HIS A 638 7.15 -17.21 7.17
N ILE A 639 7.74 -16.04 7.11
CA ILE A 639 7.94 -15.28 5.87
C ILE A 639 9.42 -14.90 5.81
N ALA A 640 10.09 -15.21 4.69
CA ALA A 640 11.45 -14.74 4.42
C ALA A 640 11.49 -14.03 3.06
N ARG A 641 12.20 -12.92 3.02
CA ARG A 641 12.37 -12.06 1.84
C ARG A 641 13.85 -11.80 1.64
N LEU A 642 14.33 -12.00 0.44
CA LEU A 642 15.72 -11.74 0.06
C LEU A 642 15.73 -11.05 -1.30
N PHE A 643 16.50 -9.97 -1.40
CA PHE A 643 16.84 -9.36 -2.68
C PHE A 643 18.25 -8.80 -2.60
N ALA A 644 19.09 -9.11 -3.57
CA ALA A 644 20.47 -8.62 -3.62
C ALA A 644 20.89 -8.30 -5.04
N THR A 645 21.77 -7.30 -5.19
CA THR A 645 22.41 -6.95 -6.46
C THR A 645 23.89 -6.71 -6.26
N TYR A 646 24.72 -7.21 -7.18
CA TYR A 646 26.15 -6.98 -7.21
C TYR A 646 26.56 -6.26 -8.51
N LYS A 647 27.27 -5.16 -8.35
CA LYS A 647 27.83 -4.39 -9.46
C LYS A 647 29.27 -4.81 -9.74
N PHE A 648 29.51 -5.43 -10.88
CA PHE A 648 30.83 -5.86 -11.35
C PHE A 648 31.70 -4.68 -11.85
N ALA A 649 33.00 -4.90 -11.99
CA ALA A 649 33.95 -3.88 -12.45
C ALA A 649 33.66 -3.34 -13.87
N ASN A 650 33.01 -4.12 -14.73
CA ASN A 650 32.52 -3.70 -16.05
C ASN A 650 31.15 -3.01 -16.01
N ASN A 651 30.69 -2.58 -14.84
CA ASN A 651 29.40 -1.98 -14.57
C ASN A 651 28.18 -2.89 -14.82
N LEU A 652 28.36 -4.18 -15.14
CA LEU A 652 27.25 -5.13 -15.14
C LEU A 652 26.70 -5.27 -13.71
N ILE A 653 25.42 -5.13 -13.54
CA ILE A 653 24.71 -5.45 -12.28
C ILE A 653 23.97 -6.76 -12.49
N LEU A 654 24.28 -7.74 -11.65
CA LEU A 654 23.52 -8.98 -11.55
C LEU A 654 22.95 -9.12 -10.14
N GLY A 655 21.76 -9.65 -10.06
CA GLY A 655 21.10 -9.85 -8.78
C GLY A 655 19.85 -10.70 -8.90
N GLY A 656 19.14 -10.78 -7.81
CA GLY A 656 17.88 -11.49 -7.77
C GLY A 656 17.30 -11.53 -6.35
N GLY A 657 16.16 -12.17 -6.24
CA GLY A 657 15.43 -12.29 -4.98
C GLY A 657 14.86 -13.68 -4.79
N ALA A 658 14.52 -13.98 -3.54
CA ALA A 658 13.80 -15.17 -3.14
C ALA A 658 12.76 -14.79 -2.07
N ASN A 659 11.51 -15.13 -2.32
CA ASN A 659 10.39 -14.86 -1.42
C ASN A 659 9.80 -16.19 -0.95
N TYR A 660 10.07 -16.56 0.30
CA TYR A 660 9.54 -17.74 0.96
C TYR A 660 8.36 -17.40 1.86
N GLN A 661 7.38 -18.27 1.89
CA GLN A 661 6.35 -18.33 2.93
C GLN A 661 6.04 -19.78 3.29
N SER A 662 5.76 -20.01 4.59
CA SER A 662 5.36 -21.33 5.09
C SER A 662 3.95 -21.71 4.65
N THR A 663 3.59 -22.96 4.91
CA THR A 663 2.22 -23.45 4.70
C THR A 663 1.22 -22.64 5.53
N TRP A 664 0.12 -22.28 4.90
CA TRP A 664 -1.04 -21.68 5.57
C TRP A 664 -2.32 -22.42 5.18
N LYS A 665 -3.37 -22.27 5.99
CA LYS A 665 -4.64 -23.00 5.83
C LYS A 665 -5.79 -22.05 6.03
N VAL A 666 -6.90 -22.30 5.35
CA VAL A 666 -8.16 -21.56 5.48
C VAL A 666 -9.29 -22.55 5.72
N GLY A 667 -10.29 -22.15 6.51
CA GLY A 667 -11.35 -23.06 6.96
C GLY A 667 -10.79 -24.19 7.81
N ARG A 668 -9.76 -23.91 8.59
CA ARG A 668 -9.01 -24.87 9.42
C ARG A 668 -9.90 -25.69 10.35
N TYR A 669 -11.03 -25.11 10.72
CA TYR A 669 -12.03 -25.69 11.63
C TYR A 669 -13.31 -26.13 10.90
N SER A 670 -13.33 -26.06 9.58
CA SER A 670 -14.39 -26.60 8.74
C SER A 670 -14.20 -28.09 8.47
N GLU A 671 -15.24 -28.74 7.97
CA GLU A 671 -15.20 -30.14 7.53
C GLU A 671 -14.15 -30.38 6.44
N HIS A 672 -13.86 -29.36 5.64
CA HIS A 672 -12.94 -29.41 4.49
C HIS A 672 -11.97 -28.24 4.50
N PRO A 673 -10.89 -28.30 5.30
CA PRO A 673 -9.87 -27.23 5.32
C PRO A 673 -9.05 -27.23 4.02
N TYR A 674 -8.80 -26.01 3.49
CA TYR A 674 -7.95 -25.83 2.32
C TYR A 674 -6.56 -25.36 2.76
N SER A 675 -5.54 -25.77 2.02
CA SER A 675 -4.17 -25.38 2.33
C SER A 675 -3.37 -25.00 1.09
N GLN A 676 -2.54 -23.98 1.24
CA GLN A 676 -1.44 -23.68 0.34
C GLN A 676 -0.15 -24.19 1.00
N PRO A 677 0.53 -25.21 0.44
CA PRO A 677 1.83 -25.63 0.91
C PRO A 677 2.85 -24.51 0.83
N GLY A 678 3.85 -24.53 1.72
CA GLY A 678 4.93 -23.56 1.69
C GLY A 678 5.64 -23.53 0.33
N TYR A 679 6.03 -22.34 -0.11
CA TYR A 679 6.69 -22.16 -1.40
C TYR A 679 7.71 -21.03 -1.40
N THR A 680 8.59 -21.07 -2.39
CA THR A 680 9.56 -20.01 -2.67
C THR A 680 9.40 -19.55 -4.12
N ILE A 681 9.32 -18.25 -4.31
CA ILE A 681 9.38 -17.59 -5.62
C ILE A 681 10.74 -16.92 -5.76
N ALA A 682 11.48 -17.30 -6.80
CA ALA A 682 12.79 -16.72 -7.09
C ALA A 682 12.73 -15.80 -8.31
N ASN A 683 13.49 -14.70 -8.24
CA ASN A 683 13.55 -13.67 -9.28
C ASN A 683 15.00 -13.43 -9.68
N LEU A 684 15.24 -13.00 -10.93
CA LEU A 684 16.54 -12.64 -11.47
C LEU A 684 16.49 -11.21 -12.01
N VAL A 685 17.58 -10.48 -11.81
CA VAL A 685 17.77 -9.12 -12.34
C VAL A 685 19.15 -9.04 -12.99
N ALA A 686 19.17 -8.44 -14.19
CA ALA A 686 20.43 -8.09 -14.87
C ALA A 686 20.30 -6.67 -15.42
N SER A 687 21.32 -5.83 -15.25
CA SER A 687 21.33 -4.46 -15.76
C SER A 687 22.73 -4.11 -16.26
N TYR A 688 22.81 -3.49 -17.45
CA TYR A 688 24.06 -3.13 -18.08
C TYR A 688 23.99 -1.74 -18.72
N PRO A 689 24.92 -0.82 -18.44
CA PRO A 689 25.03 0.45 -19.14
C PRO A 689 25.55 0.24 -20.55
N LEU A 690 24.74 0.56 -21.56
CA LEU A 690 25.14 0.56 -22.96
C LEU A 690 26.01 1.79 -23.29
N SER A 691 25.81 2.87 -22.53
CA SER A 691 26.64 4.09 -22.55
C SER A 691 26.47 4.81 -21.19
N ASP A 692 27.15 5.92 -20.97
CA ASP A 692 27.01 6.75 -19.76
C ASP A 692 25.56 7.25 -19.54
N LYS A 693 24.80 7.34 -20.63
CA LYS A 693 23.42 7.86 -20.63
C LYS A 693 22.34 6.80 -20.79
N VAL A 694 22.67 5.60 -21.26
CA VAL A 694 21.69 4.58 -21.62
C VAL A 694 21.98 3.27 -20.90
N ASN A 695 20.98 2.75 -20.23
CA ASN A 695 21.02 1.50 -19.50
C ASN A 695 19.94 0.53 -20.02
N ILE A 696 20.28 -0.76 -20.12
CA ILE A 696 19.34 -1.85 -20.39
C ILE A 696 19.21 -2.74 -19.15
N ALA A 697 17.99 -3.08 -18.77
CA ALA A 697 17.72 -3.95 -17.63
C ALA A 697 16.74 -5.07 -18.02
N LEU A 698 16.98 -6.26 -17.49
CA LEU A 698 16.12 -7.44 -17.60
C LEU A 698 15.71 -7.90 -16.20
N ASN A 699 14.42 -7.98 -15.97
CA ASN A 699 13.84 -8.56 -14.76
C ASN A 699 13.07 -9.83 -15.13
N ILE A 700 13.35 -10.95 -14.46
CA ILE A 700 12.63 -12.22 -14.63
C ILE A 700 12.05 -12.61 -13.27
N ASN A 701 10.73 -12.64 -13.17
CA ASN A 701 10.03 -13.05 -11.96
C ASN A 701 9.59 -14.50 -12.07
N ASN A 702 9.55 -15.19 -10.91
CA ASN A 702 9.19 -16.61 -10.82
C ASN A 702 9.98 -17.48 -11.80
N ILE A 703 11.33 -17.41 -11.76
CA ILE A 703 12.21 -18.03 -12.75
C ILE A 703 12.01 -19.54 -12.89
N PHE A 704 11.54 -20.22 -11.84
CA PHE A 704 11.27 -21.66 -11.82
C PHE A 704 9.85 -22.03 -12.23
N ASP A 705 9.04 -21.03 -12.61
CA ASP A 705 7.65 -21.20 -13.01
C ASP A 705 6.79 -21.96 -11.98
N LYS A 706 7.02 -21.63 -10.70
CA LYS A 706 6.31 -22.24 -9.58
C LYS A 706 4.83 -21.90 -9.64
N GLU A 707 3.97 -22.92 -9.74
CA GLU A 707 2.54 -22.76 -9.55
C GLU A 707 2.19 -22.67 -8.08
N TYR A 708 1.40 -21.68 -7.70
CA TYR A 708 0.94 -21.45 -6.34
C TYR A 708 -0.37 -20.65 -6.34
N TYR A 709 -1.10 -20.74 -5.24
CA TYR A 709 -2.24 -19.84 -5.00
C TYR A 709 -1.79 -18.65 -4.18
N SER A 710 -2.07 -17.45 -4.70
CA SER A 710 -1.83 -16.20 -3.96
C SER A 710 -2.91 -15.97 -2.90
N GLN A 711 -4.10 -16.58 -3.06
CA GLN A 711 -5.20 -16.55 -2.10
C GLN A 711 -6.04 -17.81 -2.21
N ILE A 712 -6.57 -18.28 -1.07
CA ILE A 712 -7.63 -19.31 -0.96
C ILE A 712 -8.63 -18.80 0.07
N TYR A 713 -9.91 -19.03 -0.18
CA TYR A 713 -10.99 -18.69 0.73
C TYR A 713 -11.64 -19.93 1.33
N SER A 714 -12.34 -19.76 2.44
CA SER A 714 -13.02 -20.84 3.15
C SER A 714 -14.15 -21.51 2.35
N ASP A 715 -14.65 -20.87 1.29
CA ASP A 715 -15.62 -21.43 0.34
C ASP A 715 -14.96 -22.24 -0.78
N GLY A 716 -13.65 -22.42 -0.76
CA GLY A 716 -12.90 -23.18 -1.78
C GLY A 716 -12.60 -22.40 -3.06
N THR A 717 -12.85 -21.09 -3.08
CA THR A 717 -12.40 -20.23 -4.17
C THR A 717 -10.92 -19.88 -4.03
N ILE A 718 -10.23 -19.66 -5.15
CA ILE A 718 -8.80 -19.39 -5.20
C ILE A 718 -8.47 -18.21 -6.11
N ARG A 719 -7.25 -17.70 -5.97
CA ARG A 719 -6.56 -16.87 -6.94
C ARG A 719 -5.18 -17.45 -7.24
N PHE A 720 -4.87 -17.64 -8.53
CA PHE A 720 -3.52 -18.07 -8.93
C PHE A 720 -2.48 -16.97 -8.72
N GLY A 721 -1.26 -17.38 -8.37
CA GLY A 721 -0.09 -16.52 -8.42
C GLY A 721 0.44 -16.35 -9.85
N ASN A 722 1.19 -15.30 -10.11
CA ASN A 722 1.75 -15.04 -11.44
C ASN A 722 2.75 -16.13 -11.85
N PRO A 723 2.61 -16.73 -13.05
CA PRO A 723 3.62 -17.61 -13.62
C PRO A 723 4.89 -16.85 -13.98
N ARG A 724 5.92 -17.55 -14.46
CA ARG A 724 7.16 -16.91 -14.91
C ARG A 724 6.88 -15.84 -15.94
N ASN A 725 7.48 -14.65 -15.70
CA ASN A 725 7.37 -13.51 -16.58
C ASN A 725 8.68 -12.73 -16.64
N ALA A 726 8.89 -12.01 -17.72
CA ALA A 726 10.09 -11.23 -17.96
C ALA A 726 9.73 -9.82 -18.48
N THR A 727 10.54 -8.83 -18.10
CA THR A 727 10.44 -7.45 -18.59
C THR A 727 11.82 -6.95 -18.96
N LEU A 728 11.97 -6.43 -20.16
CA LEU A 728 13.14 -5.72 -20.67
C LEU A 728 12.87 -4.23 -20.64
N THR A 729 13.75 -3.46 -20.01
CA THR A 729 13.63 -2.00 -19.88
C THR A 729 14.86 -1.32 -20.47
N LEU A 730 14.64 -0.35 -21.35
CA LEU A 730 15.65 0.59 -21.80
C LEU A 730 15.40 1.93 -21.11
N ARG A 731 16.42 2.46 -20.42
CA ARG A 731 16.35 3.75 -19.72
C ARG A 731 17.43 4.68 -20.21
N ALA A 732 17.08 5.93 -20.51
CA ALA A 732 18.00 6.99 -20.88
C ALA A 732 17.95 8.13 -19.85
N LYS A 733 19.11 8.74 -19.56
CA LYS A 733 19.27 9.93 -18.69
C LYS A 733 19.98 11.04 -19.49
N PHE A 734 19.58 12.31 -19.27
CA PHE A 734 20.09 13.46 -20.01
C PHE A 734 20.49 14.59 -19.07
#